data_fdf264d9c09871f28e15f50b86164256
#
_entry.id   fdf264d9c09871f28e15f50b86164256
#
_cell.length_a   1.000
_cell.length_b   1.000
_cell.length_c   1.000
_cell.angle_alpha   90.00
_cell.angle_beta   90.00
_cell.angle_gamma   90.00
#
_symmetry.space_group_name_H-M   'P 1'
#
loop_
_entity.id
_entity.type
_entity.pdbx_description
1 polymer ?
#
loop_
_entity_poly.entity_id
_entity_poly.type
_entity_poly.pdbx_seq_one_letter_code
_entity_poly.pdbx_strand_id
1 'polypeptide(L)'
;MKISRRTFLRVAAAIGASLAWAGPARGSRIRWQERRDLYPQGVASGDPDQHSVILWTRRPFAQGTRQLLTVEVAEDEEFIRVVAHAETPVASATDWTARVLIGGLEPAHTYWYRFSDADGNGSRVGRTITAPRPDDPRTVNFAFVSCQDVNEGKLNAYRRMIYEDERAPAAEQLGFVLHLGDFIYEVVEYPDEVKTRYDRTIYEVARIADGHKVGNFHIPLTVEGYRAIYKGYLADPDLQDARARWPFVAIWDNHEFSWQGWQSIVKAGSFEQPGQSVKVAANQAWFEYLPARVSPPSGTLERFDPPPVQNVPITEFDRDGLGLEPNNLAAINSLKGYRTLRYGRHLDLIITDQHSYRSADCFSDPSLDKLGGSEFLGMFPEPAMQVLDGGRGFNGGNPPPEIHFNDTHVPNPQRSAPPQTILGAEQKAWFKEQLQRATATWKVWGNSLGALDSRADPQNLPAGLTKESWPANTFAMLSGGDFGTAWVERTEIYNLVREAKITGFAIVSGDRHSFWAGYAAAELPPGKFEPVGLSFVGASLVSPGTMEAYEHRLPKDSPLRPLFLVDKEAGARPDWTFNLLLRHGVRACLEYARSSDLQRARSLSNPDLAPHLEFVDLGGHGYAKVRLSAAEMRTEFVCIPRPITRSESPDGGPIRYRVVHTASLWKSGERPQLKTAVLEGDVGLAI
;
A
#
# COMPACT_ATOMS: atom_id res chain seq x y z
N MET A 1 12.69 -2.69 29.18
CA MET A 1 13.20 -4.01 29.64
C MET A 1 14.20 -4.48 28.59
N LYS A 2 15.48 -4.64 28.90
CA LYS A 2 16.46 -5.15 27.92
C LYS A 2 16.05 -6.57 27.53
N ILE A 3 15.77 -6.81 26.25
CA ILE A 3 15.49 -8.15 25.75
C ILE A 3 16.72 -9.02 26.07
N SER A 4 16.52 -10.14 26.74
CA SER A 4 17.62 -11.06 27.01
C SER A 4 18.10 -11.69 25.70
N ARG A 5 19.40 -12.06 25.64
CA ARG A 5 19.95 -12.79 24.49
C ARG A 5 19.10 -14.03 24.15
N ARG A 6 18.53 -14.73 25.15
CA ARG A 6 17.67 -15.90 24.95
C ARG A 6 16.33 -15.54 24.32
N THR A 7 15.72 -14.41 24.69
CA THR A 7 14.46 -13.92 24.08
C THR A 7 14.73 -13.44 22.65
N PHE A 8 15.85 -12.75 22.43
CA PHE A 8 16.28 -12.35 21.10
C PHE A 8 16.50 -13.56 20.16
N LEU A 9 17.17 -14.60 20.65
CA LEU A 9 17.36 -15.85 19.90
C LEU A 9 16.04 -16.51 19.50
N ARG A 10 15.02 -16.49 20.38
CA ARG A 10 13.68 -17.02 20.06
C ARG A 10 12.97 -16.18 18.99
N VAL A 11 13.06 -14.85 19.08
CA VAL A 11 12.50 -13.94 18.07
C VAL A 11 13.23 -14.12 16.74
N ALA A 12 14.56 -14.20 16.75
CA ALA A 12 15.34 -14.45 15.54
C ALA A 12 14.98 -15.78 14.87
N ALA A 13 14.79 -16.84 15.65
CA ALA A 13 14.34 -18.14 15.14
C ALA A 13 12.96 -18.04 14.47
N ALA A 14 12.09 -17.19 14.97
CA ALA A 14 10.74 -17.01 14.43
C ALA A 14 10.67 -16.16 13.15
N ILE A 15 11.72 -15.40 12.82
CA ILE A 15 11.71 -14.49 11.65
C ILE A 15 12.64 -14.92 10.51
N GLY A 16 13.28 -16.08 10.64
CA GLY A 16 14.11 -16.66 9.56
C GLY A 16 15.29 -15.76 9.13
N ALA A 17 16.03 -15.20 10.07
CA ALA A 17 17.19 -14.36 9.81
C ALA A 17 18.42 -14.84 10.55
N SER A 18 19.62 -14.74 9.95
CA SER A 18 20.90 -14.81 10.65
C SER A 18 20.94 -13.73 11.73
N LEU A 19 21.74 -13.90 12.78
CA LEU A 19 21.73 -12.97 13.89
C LEU A 19 23.11 -12.54 14.36
N ALA A 20 23.17 -11.29 14.83
CA ALA A 20 24.30 -10.75 15.57
C ALA A 20 23.82 -9.99 16.81
N TRP A 21 24.67 -9.86 17.80
CA TRP A 21 24.38 -9.12 19.03
C TRP A 21 25.40 -8.02 19.24
N ALA A 22 24.96 -6.81 19.42
CA ALA A 22 25.80 -5.66 19.68
C ALA A 22 26.56 -5.81 21.02
N GLY A 23 27.77 -5.39 21.03
CA GLY A 23 28.70 -5.39 22.19
C GLY A 23 29.48 -4.08 22.30
N PRO A 24 30.50 -4.03 23.15
CA PRO A 24 31.35 -2.85 23.25
C PRO A 24 31.94 -2.46 21.91
N ALA A 25 31.94 -1.16 21.59
CA ALA A 25 32.44 -0.63 20.33
C ALA A 25 33.93 -0.91 20.16
N ARG A 26 34.35 -1.29 18.96
CA ARG A 26 35.76 -1.56 18.57
C ARG A 26 35.96 -1.03 17.16
N GLY A 27 37.23 -0.71 16.79
CA GLY A 27 37.55 -0.37 15.40
C GLY A 27 37.30 -1.54 14.45
N SER A 28 36.91 -1.24 13.22
CA SER A 28 36.77 -2.26 12.17
C SER A 28 38.11 -3.01 11.97
N ARG A 29 37.97 -4.31 11.77
CA ARG A 29 39.12 -5.22 11.52
C ARG A 29 39.09 -5.84 10.13
N ILE A 30 38.04 -5.53 9.36
CA ILE A 30 37.93 -6.06 8.01
C ILE A 30 38.51 -5.08 7.00
N ARG A 31 39.14 -5.64 5.96
CA ARG A 31 39.41 -4.87 4.75
C ARG A 31 38.10 -4.64 4.04
N TRP A 32 37.78 -3.40 3.69
CA TRP A 32 36.54 -3.06 2.98
C TRP A 32 36.83 -2.06 1.87
N GLN A 33 36.38 -2.37 0.68
CA GLN A 33 36.39 -1.49 -0.48
C GLN A 33 35.03 -1.53 -1.17
N GLU A 34 34.38 -0.39 -1.33
CA GLU A 34 33.07 -0.32 -1.97
C GLU A 34 33.14 -0.80 -3.41
N ARG A 35 32.27 -1.77 -3.74
CA ARG A 35 32.09 -2.38 -5.06
C ARG A 35 30.61 -2.58 -5.35
N ARG A 36 29.90 -1.46 -5.65
CA ARG A 36 28.45 -1.47 -5.95
C ARG A 36 28.08 -2.39 -7.08
N ASP A 37 28.94 -2.58 -8.06
CA ASP A 37 28.78 -3.51 -9.17
C ASP A 37 28.60 -4.96 -8.72
N LEU A 38 29.16 -5.34 -7.58
CA LEU A 38 29.03 -6.66 -6.99
C LEU A 38 27.82 -6.79 -6.04
N TYR A 39 27.21 -5.69 -5.65
CA TYR A 39 26.01 -5.59 -4.82
C TYR A 39 24.91 -4.83 -5.56
N PRO A 40 24.44 -5.35 -6.71
CA PRO A 40 23.66 -4.59 -7.69
C PRO A 40 22.29 -4.13 -7.21
N GLN A 41 21.75 -4.68 -6.12
CA GLN A 41 20.51 -4.27 -5.49
C GLN A 41 20.71 -3.47 -4.19
N GLY A 42 21.98 -3.07 -3.91
CA GLY A 42 22.32 -2.24 -2.76
C GLY A 42 22.14 -2.92 -1.41
N VAL A 43 21.77 -2.11 -0.42
CA VAL A 43 21.51 -2.55 0.96
C VAL A 43 20.17 -2.02 1.44
N ALA A 44 19.61 -2.67 2.47
CA ALA A 44 18.38 -2.22 3.12
C ALA A 44 18.36 -2.57 4.60
N SER A 45 17.56 -1.86 5.38
CA SER A 45 17.16 -2.25 6.72
C SER A 45 15.63 -2.23 6.83
N GLY A 46 15.07 -2.97 7.80
CA GLY A 46 13.63 -3.03 7.95
C GLY A 46 13.15 -3.42 9.34
N ASP A 47 11.87 -3.15 9.57
CA ASP A 47 11.12 -3.43 10.79
C ASP A 47 11.92 -3.13 12.07
N PRO A 48 12.31 -1.86 12.32
CA PRO A 48 13.07 -1.49 13.49
C PRO A 48 12.27 -1.71 14.77
N ASP A 49 12.91 -2.36 15.74
CA ASP A 49 12.46 -2.46 17.12
C ASP A 49 13.37 -1.58 18.00
N GLN A 50 13.01 -1.37 19.25
CA GLN A 50 13.80 -0.57 20.18
C GLN A 50 15.23 -1.07 20.38
N HIS A 51 15.50 -2.35 20.14
CA HIS A 51 16.81 -2.98 20.37
C HIS A 51 17.34 -3.81 19.21
N SER A 52 16.64 -3.78 18.08
CA SER A 52 17.02 -4.64 16.95
C SER A 52 16.47 -4.13 15.62
N VAL A 53 17.12 -4.54 14.55
CA VAL A 53 16.74 -4.24 13.15
C VAL A 53 17.17 -5.39 12.26
N ILE A 54 16.45 -5.62 11.16
CA ILE A 54 16.89 -6.53 10.11
C ILE A 54 17.70 -5.74 9.09
N LEU A 55 18.88 -6.26 8.73
CA LEU A 55 19.71 -5.75 7.64
C LEU A 55 19.67 -6.71 6.46
N TRP A 56 19.76 -6.18 5.26
CA TRP A 56 19.66 -6.92 4.02
C TRP A 56 20.66 -6.45 2.97
N THR A 57 21.14 -7.41 2.17
CA THR A 57 21.83 -7.17 0.90
C THR A 57 21.70 -8.37 -0.03
N ARG A 58 22.13 -8.21 -1.28
CA ARG A 58 22.30 -9.28 -2.26
C ARG A 58 23.70 -9.20 -2.86
N ARG A 59 24.45 -10.34 -2.83
CA ARG A 59 25.79 -10.46 -3.40
C ARG A 59 25.88 -11.73 -4.26
N PRO A 60 25.61 -11.65 -5.59
CA PRO A 60 25.74 -12.80 -6.47
C PRO A 60 27.22 -13.19 -6.65
N PHE A 61 27.47 -14.50 -6.73
CA PHE A 61 28.79 -15.07 -7.00
C PHE A 61 28.73 -15.93 -8.26
N ALA A 62 29.79 -15.83 -9.10
CA ALA A 62 29.88 -16.61 -10.33
C ALA A 62 30.22 -18.08 -10.08
N GLN A 63 30.80 -18.42 -8.94
CA GLN A 63 31.26 -19.76 -8.60
C GLN A 63 30.75 -20.20 -7.23
N GLY A 64 30.55 -21.50 -7.08
CA GLY A 64 30.05 -22.10 -5.84
C GLY A 64 28.53 -21.96 -5.71
N THR A 65 27.98 -22.61 -4.69
CA THR A 65 26.53 -22.56 -4.37
C THR A 65 26.26 -21.85 -3.04
N ARG A 66 27.29 -21.61 -2.23
CA ARG A 66 27.22 -20.95 -0.92
C ARG A 66 28.51 -20.18 -0.64
N GLN A 67 28.36 -18.98 -0.09
CA GLN A 67 29.46 -18.12 0.34
C GLN A 67 29.12 -17.47 1.68
N LEU A 68 30.09 -16.81 2.30
CA LEU A 68 29.89 -16.04 3.53
C LEU A 68 30.08 -14.54 3.24
N LEU A 69 29.20 -13.75 3.80
CA LEU A 69 29.38 -12.31 3.90
C LEU A 69 29.61 -11.93 5.37
N THR A 70 30.46 -10.95 5.58
CA THR A 70 30.61 -10.28 6.87
C THR A 70 29.72 -9.04 6.89
N VAL A 71 28.95 -8.83 7.97
CA VAL A 71 28.25 -7.59 8.25
C VAL A 71 28.88 -6.89 9.44
N GLU A 72 29.11 -5.59 9.31
CA GLU A 72 29.50 -4.70 10.42
C GLU A 72 28.40 -3.65 10.64
N VAL A 73 28.16 -3.32 11.92
CA VAL A 73 27.29 -2.23 12.34
C VAL A 73 28.08 -1.30 13.27
N ALA A 74 28.05 0.00 13.00
CA ALA A 74 28.80 1.01 13.72
C ALA A 74 27.91 2.17 14.18
N GLU A 75 28.39 2.92 15.16
CA GLU A 75 27.79 4.18 15.65
C GLU A 75 28.25 5.40 14.83
N ASP A 76 29.14 5.21 13.86
CA ASP A 76 29.68 6.25 12.96
C ASP A 76 29.83 5.71 11.53
N GLU A 77 29.81 6.60 10.57
CA GLU A 77 29.86 6.28 9.13
C GLU A 77 31.30 5.79 8.72
N GLU A 78 32.32 6.18 9.45
CA GLU A 78 33.72 5.79 9.23
C GLU A 78 34.07 4.42 9.81
N PHE A 79 33.13 3.77 10.54
CA PHE A 79 33.32 2.47 11.20
C PHE A 79 34.50 2.44 12.22
N ILE A 80 34.73 3.55 12.93
CA ILE A 80 35.66 3.63 14.04
C ILE A 80 35.07 2.93 15.28
N ARG A 81 33.76 2.98 15.45
CA ARG A 81 32.98 2.44 16.58
C ARG A 81 32.04 1.34 16.15
N VAL A 82 32.57 0.20 15.70
CA VAL A 82 31.82 -0.98 15.33
C VAL A 82 31.28 -1.65 16.59
N VAL A 83 29.95 -1.77 16.68
CA VAL A 83 29.21 -2.36 17.82
C VAL A 83 28.74 -3.78 17.57
N ALA A 84 28.53 -4.18 16.31
CA ALA A 84 28.17 -5.55 15.96
C ALA A 84 28.92 -6.02 14.72
N HIS A 85 29.25 -7.33 14.74
CA HIS A 85 29.88 -8.02 13.65
C HIS A 85 29.34 -9.45 13.59
N ALA A 86 29.01 -9.91 12.38
CA ALA A 86 28.59 -11.29 12.15
C ALA A 86 28.98 -11.77 10.76
N GLU A 87 29.05 -13.10 10.62
CA GLU A 87 29.09 -13.76 9.32
C GLU A 87 27.70 -14.27 8.99
N THR A 88 27.27 -14.11 7.74
CA THR A 88 25.99 -14.57 7.24
C THR A 88 26.19 -15.32 5.94
N PRO A 89 25.60 -16.53 5.81
CA PRO A 89 25.68 -17.27 4.58
C PRO A 89 24.76 -16.65 3.52
N VAL A 90 25.21 -16.69 2.28
CA VAL A 90 24.41 -16.43 1.07
C VAL A 90 24.52 -17.62 0.14
N ALA A 91 23.44 -17.94 -0.56
CA ALA A 91 23.38 -19.12 -1.41
C ALA A 91 22.64 -18.84 -2.72
N SER A 92 23.02 -19.56 -3.79
CA SER A 92 22.30 -19.49 -5.07
C SER A 92 20.84 -19.88 -4.95
N ALA A 93 20.51 -20.82 -4.06
CA ALA A 93 19.13 -21.26 -3.81
C ALA A 93 18.22 -20.13 -3.29
N THR A 94 18.77 -19.11 -2.63
CA THR A 94 18.05 -17.92 -2.14
C THR A 94 18.46 -16.67 -2.92
N ASP A 95 18.81 -16.82 -4.19
CA ASP A 95 19.30 -15.77 -5.08
C ASP A 95 20.38 -14.86 -4.46
N TRP A 96 21.23 -15.45 -3.62
CA TRP A 96 22.35 -14.74 -2.97
C TRP A 96 21.95 -13.59 -2.03
N THR A 97 20.73 -13.60 -1.52
CA THR A 97 20.28 -12.62 -0.54
C THR A 97 20.76 -12.96 0.87
N ALA A 98 21.05 -11.93 1.64
CA ALA A 98 21.40 -12.00 3.06
C ALA A 98 20.33 -11.27 3.88
N ARG A 99 19.91 -11.87 4.99
CA ARG A 99 19.03 -11.25 6.00
C ARG A 99 19.66 -11.48 7.37
N VAL A 100 19.97 -10.40 8.08
CA VAL A 100 20.64 -10.47 9.38
C VAL A 100 19.85 -9.68 10.41
N LEU A 101 19.42 -10.33 11.48
CA LEU A 101 18.84 -9.66 12.63
C LEU A 101 19.95 -9.18 13.56
N ILE A 102 20.09 -7.88 13.73
CA ILE A 102 21.01 -7.26 14.68
C ILE A 102 20.25 -6.93 15.95
N GLY A 103 20.71 -7.40 17.10
CA GLY A 103 20.11 -7.14 18.40
C GLY A 103 21.07 -6.54 19.40
N GLY A 104 20.57 -6.12 20.56
CA GLY A 104 21.34 -5.48 21.62
C GLY A 104 21.68 -4.02 21.33
N LEU A 105 21.04 -3.41 20.35
CA LEU A 105 21.20 -2.00 20.00
C LEU A 105 20.53 -1.08 21.03
N GLU A 106 20.99 0.17 21.13
CA GLU A 106 20.33 1.18 21.95
C GLU A 106 19.08 1.75 21.22
N PRO A 107 18.00 2.09 21.95
CA PRO A 107 16.77 2.64 21.38
C PRO A 107 16.96 4.03 20.80
N ALA A 108 16.19 4.34 19.75
CA ALA A 108 16.16 5.65 19.11
C ALA A 108 17.55 6.16 18.71
N HIS A 109 18.39 5.24 18.25
CA HIS A 109 19.76 5.50 17.90
C HIS A 109 20.03 5.20 16.42
N THR A 110 20.84 6.03 15.77
CA THR A 110 21.26 5.85 14.38
C THR A 110 22.50 4.97 14.33
N TYR A 111 22.49 4.03 13.39
CA TYR A 111 23.63 3.16 13.11
C TYR A 111 23.92 3.16 11.63
N TRP A 112 25.19 2.87 11.29
CA TRP A 112 25.65 2.61 9.92
C TRP A 112 26.02 1.14 9.79
N TYR A 113 25.79 0.58 8.63
CA TYR A 113 26.08 -0.84 8.37
C TYR A 113 26.60 -1.07 6.97
N ARG A 114 27.39 -2.13 6.81
CA ARG A 114 27.94 -2.54 5.52
C ARG A 114 28.18 -4.03 5.51
N PHE A 115 28.22 -4.58 4.30
CA PHE A 115 28.54 -5.98 4.05
C PHE A 115 29.85 -6.07 3.27
N SER A 116 30.59 -7.18 3.42
CA SER A 116 31.76 -7.48 2.61
C SER A 116 31.88 -8.98 2.38
N ASP A 117 32.46 -9.37 1.24
CA ASP A 117 32.87 -10.74 1.00
C ASP A 117 34.28 -11.02 1.56
N ALA A 118 34.77 -12.26 1.42
CA ALA A 118 36.08 -12.69 1.96
C ALA A 118 37.26 -11.93 1.34
N ASP A 119 37.13 -11.39 0.15
CA ASP A 119 38.17 -10.61 -0.53
C ASP A 119 38.16 -9.12 -0.13
N GLY A 120 37.19 -8.71 0.70
CA GLY A 120 36.99 -7.35 1.14
C GLY A 120 36.22 -6.46 0.15
N ASN A 121 35.60 -7.07 -0.88
CA ASN A 121 34.68 -6.31 -1.73
C ASN A 121 33.42 -6.00 -0.93
N GLY A 122 33.11 -4.72 -0.78
CA GLY A 122 32.06 -4.23 0.10
C GLY A 122 30.83 -3.69 -0.61
N SER A 123 29.69 -3.80 0.05
CA SER A 123 28.48 -3.08 -0.33
C SER A 123 28.68 -1.57 -0.13
N ARG A 124 27.72 -0.78 -0.62
CA ARG A 124 27.58 0.59 -0.10
C ARG A 124 27.32 0.58 1.41
N VAL A 125 27.60 1.69 2.07
CA VAL A 125 27.18 1.92 3.45
C VAL A 125 25.71 2.24 3.49
N GLY A 126 24.99 1.58 4.42
CA GLY A 126 23.60 1.88 4.74
C GLY A 126 23.49 2.52 6.12
N ARG A 127 22.43 3.30 6.33
CA ARG A 127 22.07 3.91 7.62
C ARG A 127 20.77 3.27 8.10
N THR A 128 20.63 3.07 9.40
CA THR A 128 19.39 2.58 10.02
C THR A 128 19.15 3.28 11.35
N ILE A 129 17.90 3.21 11.84
CA ILE A 129 17.49 3.82 13.11
C ILE A 129 16.68 2.79 13.87
N THR A 130 16.98 2.58 15.16
CA THR A 130 16.16 1.77 16.06
C THR A 130 14.94 2.55 16.53
N ALA A 131 13.86 1.84 16.82
CA ALA A 131 12.64 2.45 17.34
C ALA A 131 12.91 3.05 18.76
N PRO A 132 12.22 4.15 19.13
CA PRO A 132 12.20 4.65 20.50
C PRO A 132 11.54 3.66 21.45
N ARG A 133 11.87 3.75 22.74
CA ARG A 133 11.19 2.97 23.80
C ARG A 133 9.70 3.30 23.86
N PRO A 134 8.84 2.36 24.32
CA PRO A 134 7.40 2.62 24.41
C PRO A 134 6.99 3.80 25.30
N ASP A 135 7.84 4.23 26.20
CA ASP A 135 7.64 5.38 27.10
C ASP A 135 8.32 6.67 26.62
N ASP A 136 9.06 6.63 25.54
CA ASP A 136 9.76 7.80 24.95
C ASP A 136 8.74 8.80 24.38
N PRO A 137 8.70 10.05 24.86
CA PRO A 137 7.70 11.03 24.47
C PRO A 137 8.05 11.84 23.23
N ARG A 138 9.14 11.52 22.54
CA ARG A 138 9.50 12.21 21.30
C ARG A 138 8.45 12.08 20.23
N THR A 139 8.36 13.06 19.35
CA THR A 139 7.54 12.96 18.14
C THR A 139 8.00 11.80 17.25
N VAL A 140 7.05 11.15 16.59
CA VAL A 140 7.32 10.09 15.62
C VAL A 140 7.05 10.63 14.23
N ASN A 141 8.07 10.56 13.36
CA ASN A 141 7.97 10.98 11.97
C ASN A 141 8.18 9.76 11.06
N PHE A 142 7.29 9.55 10.10
CA PHE A 142 7.46 8.54 9.06
C PHE A 142 6.83 9.01 7.76
N ALA A 143 7.25 8.43 6.64
CA ALA A 143 6.54 8.57 5.37
C ALA A 143 5.79 7.29 5.06
N PHE A 144 4.63 7.38 4.39
CA PHE A 144 4.02 6.23 3.77
C PHE A 144 3.91 6.41 2.26
N VAL A 145 4.12 5.30 1.54
CA VAL A 145 4.24 5.22 0.08
C VAL A 145 3.66 3.91 -0.42
N SER A 146 3.30 3.86 -1.71
CA SER A 146 2.85 2.65 -2.40
C SER A 146 2.98 2.78 -3.91
N CYS A 147 2.72 1.72 -4.66
CA CYS A 147 2.44 1.75 -6.09
C CYS A 147 3.60 2.37 -6.91
N GLN A 148 4.73 1.63 -7.00
CA GLN A 148 5.96 2.12 -7.60
C GLN A 148 6.31 1.42 -8.93
N ASP A 149 5.42 1.43 -9.93
CA ASP A 149 5.63 0.77 -11.21
C ASP A 149 6.76 1.42 -12.05
N VAL A 150 7.98 0.93 -11.87
CA VAL A 150 9.16 1.42 -12.61
C VAL A 150 9.16 1.00 -14.09
N ASN A 151 8.23 0.16 -14.53
CA ASN A 151 7.99 -0.15 -15.94
C ASN A 151 7.40 1.08 -16.67
N GLU A 152 6.66 1.94 -15.97
CA GLU A 152 5.96 3.09 -16.52
C GLU A 152 6.49 4.46 -16.04
N GLY A 153 7.62 4.51 -15.32
CA GLY A 153 8.18 5.79 -14.87
C GLY A 153 9.40 5.66 -13.95
N LYS A 154 9.69 6.72 -13.15
CA LYS A 154 10.89 6.85 -12.33
C LYS A 154 10.59 7.36 -10.93
N LEU A 155 11.38 6.90 -9.95
CA LEU A 155 11.12 7.09 -8.52
C LEU A 155 11.63 8.45 -7.96
N ASN A 156 11.36 9.54 -8.67
CA ASN A 156 11.76 10.92 -8.30
C ASN A 156 11.31 11.31 -6.88
N ALA A 157 10.20 10.76 -6.41
CA ALA A 157 9.66 11.03 -5.08
C ALA A 157 10.64 10.63 -3.95
N TYR A 158 11.37 9.51 -4.09
CA TYR A 158 12.38 9.13 -3.08
C TYR A 158 13.52 10.12 -3.01
N ARG A 159 13.99 10.63 -4.15
CA ARG A 159 15.04 11.67 -4.17
C ARG A 159 14.55 12.94 -3.49
N ARG A 160 13.29 13.36 -3.73
CA ARG A 160 12.67 14.49 -3.03
C ARG A 160 12.63 14.25 -1.51
N MET A 161 12.20 13.07 -1.10
CA MET A 161 12.17 12.71 0.33
C MET A 161 13.55 12.80 0.97
N ILE A 162 14.60 12.26 0.32
CA ILE A 162 15.98 12.30 0.82
C ILE A 162 16.45 13.75 0.94
N TYR A 163 16.29 14.53 -0.12
CA TYR A 163 16.70 15.94 -0.15
C TYR A 163 16.08 16.77 0.98
N GLU A 164 14.79 16.56 1.26
CA GLU A 164 14.09 17.27 2.33
C GLU A 164 14.51 16.77 3.72
N ASP A 165 14.65 15.46 3.88
CA ASP A 165 15.00 14.84 5.16
C ASP A 165 16.43 15.21 5.61
N GLU A 166 17.38 15.32 4.67
CA GLU A 166 18.75 15.76 4.97
C GLU A 166 18.83 17.20 5.46
N ARG A 167 17.88 18.04 5.06
CA ARG A 167 17.80 19.46 5.42
C ARG A 167 16.88 19.73 6.60
N ALA A 168 16.10 18.72 6.99
CA ALA A 168 15.20 18.84 8.12
C ALA A 168 16.00 18.83 9.45
N PRO A 169 15.53 19.56 10.47
CA PRO A 169 16.04 19.41 11.83
C PRO A 169 15.99 17.95 12.28
N ALA A 170 16.96 17.48 13.04
CA ALA A 170 17.05 16.09 13.48
C ALA A 170 15.75 15.55 14.12
N ALA A 171 15.01 16.39 14.85
CA ALA A 171 13.75 16.04 15.47
C ALA A 171 12.57 15.87 14.46
N GLU A 172 12.77 16.25 13.20
CA GLU A 172 11.77 16.20 12.13
C GLU A 172 12.13 15.18 11.04
N GLN A 173 13.35 14.62 11.10
CA GLN A 173 13.79 13.58 10.18
C GLN A 173 12.93 12.32 10.34
N LEU A 174 12.78 11.59 9.23
CA LEU A 174 11.99 10.36 9.19
C LEU A 174 12.69 9.22 9.93
N GLY A 175 11.95 8.54 10.79
CA GLY A 175 12.40 7.34 11.47
C GLY A 175 12.31 6.08 10.60
N PHE A 176 11.35 6.01 9.69
CA PHE A 176 11.15 4.89 8.76
C PHE A 176 10.25 5.29 7.58
N VAL A 177 10.25 4.44 6.55
CA VAL A 177 9.29 4.49 5.44
C VAL A 177 8.35 3.30 5.54
N LEU A 178 7.04 3.56 5.58
CA LEU A 178 5.99 2.54 5.51
C LEU A 178 5.61 2.34 4.04
N HIS A 179 5.89 1.17 3.50
CA HIS A 179 5.51 0.80 2.14
C HIS A 179 4.26 -0.09 2.17
N LEU A 180 3.17 0.43 1.64
CA LEU A 180 1.83 -0.16 1.73
C LEU A 180 1.47 -0.97 0.48
N GLY A 181 2.43 -1.74 -0.04
CA GLY A 181 2.20 -2.64 -1.16
C GLY A 181 2.47 -2.05 -2.54
N ASP A 182 2.37 -2.92 -3.54
CA ASP A 182 2.80 -2.64 -4.92
C ASP A 182 4.27 -2.17 -4.98
N PHE A 183 5.10 -2.86 -4.21
CA PHE A 183 6.55 -2.68 -4.27
C PHE A 183 7.13 -3.15 -5.61
N ILE A 184 6.49 -4.15 -6.20
CA ILE A 184 6.70 -4.60 -7.57
C ILE A 184 5.35 -4.69 -8.29
N TYR A 185 5.39 -4.71 -9.62
CA TYR A 185 4.25 -5.05 -10.48
C TYR A 185 4.61 -6.33 -11.25
N GLU A 186 3.84 -7.38 -11.03
CA GLU A 186 4.05 -8.67 -11.69
C GLU A 186 3.59 -8.68 -13.15
N VAL A 187 2.80 -7.69 -13.54
CA VAL A 187 2.32 -7.49 -14.92
C VAL A 187 3.32 -6.61 -15.68
N VAL A 188 4.31 -7.24 -16.32
CA VAL A 188 5.41 -6.52 -16.99
C VAL A 188 5.13 -6.35 -18.48
N GLU A 189 5.19 -5.11 -18.97
CA GLU A 189 5.21 -4.82 -20.40
C GLU A 189 6.65 -4.74 -20.93
N TYR A 190 6.89 -5.27 -22.12
CA TYR A 190 8.20 -5.20 -22.76
C TYR A 190 8.27 -4.05 -23.76
N PRO A 191 9.29 -3.18 -23.70
CA PRO A 191 9.37 -1.99 -24.56
C PRO A 191 9.50 -2.26 -26.06
N ASP A 192 9.89 -3.47 -26.47
CA ASP A 192 9.90 -3.91 -27.85
C ASP A 192 8.51 -4.36 -28.35
N GLU A 193 7.58 -4.68 -27.46
CA GLU A 193 6.18 -5.01 -27.76
C GLU A 193 5.24 -3.81 -27.57
N VAL A 194 5.44 -3.05 -26.50
CA VAL A 194 4.64 -1.86 -26.14
C VAL A 194 5.59 -0.70 -25.88
N LYS A 195 5.52 0.35 -26.70
CA LYS A 195 6.40 1.51 -26.54
C LYS A 195 5.89 2.51 -25.52
N THR A 196 4.59 2.70 -25.51
CA THR A 196 3.94 3.71 -24.65
C THR A 196 2.60 3.22 -24.14
N ARG A 197 2.25 3.63 -22.93
CA ARG A 197 0.94 3.45 -22.32
C ARG A 197 0.57 4.71 -21.55
N TYR A 198 -0.64 5.24 -21.72
CA TYR A 198 -1.09 6.50 -21.10
C TYR A 198 -0.09 7.66 -21.26
N ASP A 199 0.49 7.80 -22.47
CA ASP A 199 1.56 8.77 -22.83
C ASP A 199 2.86 8.59 -22.02
N ARG A 200 3.05 7.44 -21.37
CA ARG A 200 4.27 7.07 -20.65
C ARG A 200 5.11 6.11 -21.49
N THR A 201 6.41 6.30 -21.47
CA THR A 201 7.36 5.35 -22.05
C THR A 201 7.38 4.08 -21.21
N ILE A 202 7.33 2.90 -21.86
CA ILE A 202 7.56 1.62 -21.19
C ILE A 202 9.07 1.39 -21.11
N TYR A 203 9.56 1.15 -19.90
CA TYR A 203 10.97 0.90 -19.59
C TYR A 203 11.24 -0.58 -19.42
N GLU A 204 12.43 -1.02 -19.78
CA GLU A 204 12.86 -2.38 -19.46
C GLU A 204 13.03 -2.55 -17.95
N VAL A 205 12.36 -3.53 -17.37
CA VAL A 205 12.46 -3.89 -15.93
C VAL A 205 13.05 -5.27 -15.79
N ALA A 206 12.42 -6.26 -16.39
CA ALA A 206 12.84 -7.66 -16.33
C ALA A 206 12.33 -8.43 -17.54
N ARG A 207 13.05 -9.45 -17.94
CA ARG A 207 12.56 -10.48 -18.87
C ARG A 207 12.22 -11.73 -18.06
N ILE A 208 11.00 -12.18 -18.14
CA ILE A 208 10.48 -13.33 -17.41
C ILE A 208 10.56 -14.53 -18.35
N ALA A 209 11.59 -15.39 -18.18
CA ALA A 209 11.89 -16.46 -19.11
C ALA A 209 10.70 -17.44 -19.28
N ASP A 210 10.02 -17.78 -18.17
CA ASP A 210 8.87 -18.68 -18.13
C ASP A 210 7.55 -17.91 -17.90
N GLY A 211 7.50 -16.62 -18.32
CA GLY A 211 6.36 -15.76 -18.13
C GLY A 211 5.16 -16.18 -18.99
N HIS A 212 3.96 -16.10 -18.41
CA HIS A 212 2.72 -16.30 -19.16
C HIS A 212 2.24 -14.95 -19.72
N LYS A 213 1.92 -14.93 -21.03
CA LYS A 213 1.47 -13.70 -21.69
C LYS A 213 -0.04 -13.55 -21.60
N VAL A 214 -0.49 -12.40 -21.04
CA VAL A 214 -1.89 -12.01 -20.94
C VAL A 214 -2.07 -10.62 -21.58
N GLY A 215 -2.65 -10.57 -22.75
CA GLY A 215 -2.70 -9.32 -23.51
C GLY A 215 -1.28 -8.80 -23.83
N ASN A 216 -0.95 -7.61 -23.36
CA ASN A 216 0.37 -7.01 -23.49
C ASN A 216 1.32 -7.33 -22.32
N PHE A 217 0.81 -7.97 -21.27
CA PHE A 217 1.57 -8.25 -20.07
C PHE A 217 2.22 -9.63 -20.09
N HIS A 218 3.39 -9.72 -19.49
CA HIS A 218 4.07 -10.95 -19.13
C HIS A 218 4.02 -11.11 -17.61
N ILE A 219 3.41 -12.20 -17.10
CA ILE A 219 3.26 -12.47 -15.67
C ILE A 219 4.14 -13.63 -15.24
N PRO A 220 4.78 -13.59 -14.03
CA PRO A 220 5.58 -14.70 -13.52
C PRO A 220 4.69 -15.80 -12.98
N LEU A 221 5.12 -17.06 -13.19
CA LEU A 221 4.49 -18.23 -12.57
C LEU A 221 5.48 -19.04 -11.70
N THR A 222 6.72 -18.54 -11.58
CA THR A 222 7.82 -19.20 -10.85
C THR A 222 8.53 -18.20 -9.92
N VAL A 223 9.27 -18.70 -8.93
CA VAL A 223 10.07 -17.87 -8.05
C VAL A 223 11.16 -17.10 -8.82
N GLU A 224 11.73 -17.68 -9.85
CA GLU A 224 12.73 -17.07 -10.73
C GLU A 224 12.15 -15.85 -11.46
N GLY A 225 10.89 -15.92 -11.91
CA GLY A 225 10.18 -14.81 -12.52
C GLY A 225 9.98 -13.66 -11.53
N TYR A 226 9.49 -13.93 -10.32
CA TYR A 226 9.37 -12.89 -9.27
C TYR A 226 10.72 -12.31 -8.87
N ARG A 227 11.76 -13.14 -8.70
CA ARG A 227 13.13 -12.69 -8.42
C ARG A 227 13.67 -11.76 -9.52
N ALA A 228 13.37 -12.05 -10.80
CA ALA A 228 13.77 -11.19 -11.92
C ALA A 228 13.14 -9.80 -11.80
N ILE A 229 11.86 -9.74 -11.46
CA ILE A 229 11.13 -8.47 -11.26
C ILE A 229 11.71 -7.70 -10.08
N TYR A 230 11.87 -8.33 -8.89
CA TYR A 230 12.51 -7.66 -7.74
C TYR A 230 13.90 -7.11 -8.06
N LYS A 231 14.71 -7.86 -8.81
CA LYS A 231 16.04 -7.38 -9.23
C LYS A 231 15.96 -6.14 -10.11
N GLY A 232 14.99 -6.10 -11.02
CA GLY A 232 14.75 -4.95 -11.90
C GLY A 232 14.32 -3.70 -11.11
N TYR A 233 13.36 -3.84 -10.21
CA TYR A 233 12.91 -2.74 -9.36
C TYR A 233 14.04 -2.22 -8.44
N LEU A 234 14.78 -3.12 -7.81
CA LEU A 234 15.89 -2.78 -6.92
C LEU A 234 17.17 -2.29 -7.65
N ALA A 235 17.17 -2.27 -8.97
CA ALA A 235 18.21 -1.62 -9.75
C ALA A 235 18.00 -0.10 -9.86
N ASP A 236 16.81 0.43 -9.53
CA ASP A 236 16.56 1.87 -9.53
C ASP A 236 17.42 2.57 -8.47
N PRO A 237 18.23 3.58 -8.86
CA PRO A 237 19.17 4.22 -7.95
C PRO A 237 18.49 5.04 -6.85
N ASP A 238 17.33 5.67 -7.12
CA ASP A 238 16.63 6.50 -6.14
C ASP A 238 15.98 5.62 -5.06
N LEU A 239 15.50 4.40 -5.43
CA LEU A 239 15.04 3.40 -4.47
C LEU A 239 16.20 2.83 -3.65
N GLN A 240 17.36 2.56 -4.26
CA GLN A 240 18.55 2.11 -3.52
C GLN A 240 19.01 3.15 -2.50
N ASP A 241 18.99 4.43 -2.84
CA ASP A 241 19.35 5.52 -1.93
C ASP A 241 18.35 5.61 -0.77
N ALA A 242 17.05 5.51 -1.02
CA ALA A 242 16.02 5.51 0.02
C ALA A 242 16.17 4.31 0.98
N ARG A 243 16.36 3.10 0.43
CA ARG A 243 16.55 1.88 1.24
C ARG A 243 17.85 1.87 2.04
N ALA A 244 18.89 2.52 1.56
CA ALA A 244 20.12 2.69 2.29
C ALA A 244 20.02 3.74 3.42
N ARG A 245 19.06 4.69 3.32
CA ARG A 245 18.89 5.77 4.28
C ARG A 245 17.97 5.44 5.45
N TRP A 246 16.83 4.77 5.19
CA TRP A 246 15.80 4.48 6.18
C TRP A 246 15.49 2.99 6.29
N PRO A 247 15.11 2.52 7.49
CA PRO A 247 14.44 1.24 7.58
C PRO A 247 13.09 1.31 6.89
N PHE A 248 12.76 0.27 6.11
CA PHE A 248 11.47 0.08 5.49
C PHE A 248 10.61 -0.86 6.33
N VAL A 249 9.36 -0.46 6.52
CA VAL A 249 8.30 -1.30 7.07
C VAL A 249 7.35 -1.58 5.92
N ALA A 250 7.31 -2.81 5.41
CA ALA A 250 6.58 -3.13 4.20
C ALA A 250 5.50 -4.19 4.44
N ILE A 251 4.42 -4.08 3.71
CA ILE A 251 3.40 -5.13 3.49
C ILE A 251 3.20 -5.25 1.98
N TRP A 252 2.70 -6.38 1.53
CA TRP A 252 2.27 -6.55 0.14
C TRP A 252 0.87 -6.00 -0.10
N ASP A 253 0.60 -5.73 -1.38
CA ASP A 253 -0.74 -5.56 -1.93
C ASP A 253 -0.99 -6.64 -2.99
N ASN A 254 -1.82 -6.39 -3.99
CA ASN A 254 -2.16 -7.37 -5.01
C ASN A 254 -0.97 -7.70 -5.93
N HIS A 255 -0.20 -6.71 -6.38
CA HIS A 255 0.84 -6.87 -7.39
C HIS A 255 2.09 -7.64 -6.91
N GLU A 256 2.29 -7.84 -5.63
CA GLU A 256 3.32 -8.78 -5.16
C GLU A 256 2.98 -10.23 -5.42
N PHE A 257 1.71 -10.54 -5.75
CA PHE A 257 1.27 -11.88 -6.12
C PHE A 257 0.57 -11.91 -7.48
N SER A 258 -0.60 -11.26 -7.60
CA SER A 258 -1.41 -11.26 -8.81
C SER A 258 -2.44 -10.14 -8.81
N TRP A 259 -2.46 -9.34 -9.85
CA TRP A 259 -3.22 -8.10 -10.02
C TRP A 259 -4.65 -8.12 -9.48
N GLN A 260 -5.40 -9.17 -9.79
CA GLN A 260 -6.79 -9.36 -9.33
C GLN A 260 -6.93 -10.65 -8.50
N GLY A 261 -5.80 -11.21 -8.06
CA GLY A 261 -5.76 -12.45 -7.31
C GLY A 261 -6.29 -12.32 -5.88
N TRP A 262 -6.72 -13.43 -5.34
CA TRP A 262 -7.19 -13.55 -3.96
C TRP A 262 -6.85 -14.94 -3.41
N GLN A 263 -6.50 -15.02 -2.14
CA GLN A 263 -5.98 -16.25 -1.52
C GLN A 263 -4.82 -16.83 -2.36
N SER A 264 -5.04 -17.96 -3.01
CA SER A 264 -4.07 -18.57 -3.93
C SER A 264 -4.60 -18.69 -5.37
N ILE A 265 -5.56 -17.87 -5.76
CA ILE A 265 -6.03 -17.75 -7.15
C ILE A 265 -5.21 -16.68 -7.87
N VAL A 266 -4.57 -17.06 -8.97
CA VAL A 266 -3.94 -16.11 -9.89
C VAL A 266 -5.01 -15.57 -10.83
N LYS A 267 -5.08 -14.23 -10.95
CA LYS A 267 -6.00 -13.57 -11.86
C LYS A 267 -5.37 -12.30 -12.44
N ALA A 268 -5.35 -12.21 -13.77
CA ALA A 268 -4.89 -11.04 -14.50
C ALA A 268 -5.76 -10.88 -15.77
N GLY A 269 -6.67 -9.91 -15.76
CA GLY A 269 -7.63 -9.75 -16.86
C GLY A 269 -8.49 -10.99 -17.07
N SER A 270 -8.41 -11.59 -18.27
CA SER A 270 -9.15 -12.81 -18.62
C SER A 270 -8.48 -14.11 -18.16
N PHE A 271 -7.25 -14.03 -17.65
CA PHE A 271 -6.53 -15.19 -17.14
C PHE A 271 -6.87 -15.40 -15.66
N GLU A 272 -7.44 -16.55 -15.34
CA GLU A 272 -7.77 -16.94 -13.96
C GLU A 272 -7.55 -18.44 -13.78
N GLN A 273 -6.76 -18.82 -12.75
CA GLN A 273 -6.51 -20.22 -12.43
C GLN A 273 -6.09 -20.41 -10.97
N PRO A 274 -6.21 -21.65 -10.44
CA PRO A 274 -5.54 -22.02 -9.20
C PRO A 274 -4.03 -21.81 -9.30
N GLY A 275 -3.44 -21.14 -8.32
CA GLY A 275 -2.04 -20.73 -8.33
C GLY A 275 -1.32 -20.92 -7.00
N GLN A 276 -1.55 -22.05 -6.31
CA GLN A 276 -0.95 -22.29 -5.00
C GLN A 276 0.58 -22.25 -5.06
N SER A 277 1.18 -22.86 -6.09
CA SER A 277 2.62 -22.83 -6.31
C SER A 277 3.13 -21.41 -6.64
N VAL A 278 2.32 -20.63 -7.34
CA VAL A 278 2.64 -19.22 -7.67
C VAL A 278 2.59 -18.35 -6.42
N LYS A 279 1.58 -18.54 -5.54
CA LYS A 279 1.49 -17.84 -4.25
C LYS A 279 2.70 -18.13 -3.37
N VAL A 280 3.13 -19.38 -3.28
CA VAL A 280 4.34 -19.78 -2.55
C VAL A 280 5.58 -19.12 -3.17
N ALA A 281 5.70 -19.10 -4.50
CA ALA A 281 6.81 -18.46 -5.21
C ALA A 281 6.88 -16.94 -4.95
N ALA A 282 5.74 -16.28 -5.01
CA ALA A 282 5.60 -14.85 -4.70
C ALA A 282 6.00 -14.53 -3.25
N ASN A 283 5.49 -15.31 -2.29
CA ASN A 283 5.81 -15.17 -0.87
C ASN A 283 7.31 -15.43 -0.61
N GLN A 284 7.91 -16.42 -1.30
CA GLN A 284 9.35 -16.67 -1.20
C GLN A 284 10.17 -15.49 -1.69
N ALA A 285 9.86 -14.97 -2.88
CA ALA A 285 10.58 -13.82 -3.43
C ALA A 285 10.42 -12.58 -2.53
N TRP A 286 9.20 -12.31 -2.05
CA TRP A 286 8.97 -11.22 -1.10
C TRP A 286 9.83 -11.36 0.17
N PHE A 287 9.86 -12.56 0.77
CA PHE A 287 10.70 -12.86 1.93
C PHE A 287 12.19 -12.64 1.64
N GLU A 288 12.67 -13.06 0.48
CA GLU A 288 14.07 -12.95 0.09
C GLU A 288 14.52 -11.49 -0.12
N TYR A 289 13.63 -10.62 -0.63
CA TYR A 289 14.01 -9.26 -1.05
C TYR A 289 13.62 -8.15 -0.09
N LEU A 290 12.68 -8.40 0.84
CA LEU A 290 12.21 -7.38 1.80
C LEU A 290 12.59 -7.76 3.24
N PRO A 291 13.33 -6.88 3.95
CA PRO A 291 13.80 -7.14 5.32
C PRO A 291 12.70 -6.89 6.37
N ALA A 292 11.66 -7.73 6.40
CA ALA A 292 10.54 -7.60 7.32
C ALA A 292 10.51 -8.72 8.38
N ARG A 293 9.91 -8.44 9.56
CA ARG A 293 9.70 -9.40 10.66
C ARG A 293 8.47 -10.25 10.39
N VAL A 294 8.56 -11.11 9.40
CA VAL A 294 7.52 -12.05 9.01
C VAL A 294 7.86 -13.45 9.50
N SER A 295 6.84 -14.32 9.65
CA SER A 295 7.03 -15.68 10.12
C SER A 295 6.82 -16.65 8.97
N PRO A 296 7.89 -17.23 8.38
CA PRO A 296 7.75 -18.35 7.48
C PRO A 296 7.35 -19.62 8.26
N PRO A 297 6.71 -20.62 7.64
CA PRO A 297 6.24 -21.84 8.31
C PRO A 297 7.37 -22.70 8.88
N SER A 298 8.53 -22.71 8.23
CA SER A 298 9.71 -23.45 8.68
C SER A 298 10.72 -22.49 9.29
N GLY A 299 11.03 -22.71 10.55
CA GLY A 299 11.88 -21.81 11.33
C GLY A 299 13.37 -21.90 11.06
N THR A 300 13.84 -21.91 9.80
CA THR A 300 15.26 -21.71 9.52
C THR A 300 15.59 -20.24 9.37
N LEU A 301 16.61 -19.77 10.08
CA LEU A 301 17.02 -18.36 10.15
C LEU A 301 17.50 -17.77 8.80
N GLU A 302 17.77 -18.60 7.80
CA GLU A 302 18.54 -18.23 6.63
C GLU A 302 17.77 -18.29 5.32
N ARG A 303 16.63 -18.97 5.29
CA ARG A 303 15.88 -19.19 4.06
C ARG A 303 14.40 -19.42 4.29
N PHE A 304 13.63 -19.15 3.26
CA PHE A 304 12.26 -19.59 3.12
C PHE A 304 12.26 -21.06 2.71
N ASP A 305 11.49 -21.90 3.40
CA ASP A 305 11.27 -23.31 3.02
C ASP A 305 9.87 -23.41 2.41
N PRO A 306 9.74 -23.48 1.07
CA PRO A 306 8.45 -23.52 0.42
C PRO A 306 7.69 -24.80 0.79
N PRO A 307 6.42 -24.70 1.25
CA PRO A 307 5.61 -25.89 1.46
C PRO A 307 5.36 -26.59 0.11
N PRO A 308 5.34 -27.93 0.09
CA PRO A 308 4.95 -28.65 -1.11
C PRO A 308 3.45 -28.46 -1.38
N VAL A 309 3.12 -27.84 -2.51
CA VAL A 309 1.74 -27.57 -2.92
C VAL A 309 1.53 -27.94 -4.38
N GLN A 310 0.28 -28.25 -4.73
CA GLN A 310 -0.18 -28.47 -6.09
C GLN A 310 -1.26 -27.44 -6.41
N ASN A 311 -1.32 -26.99 -7.65
CA ASN A 311 -2.37 -26.12 -8.13
C ASN A 311 -3.66 -26.92 -8.32
N VAL A 312 -4.62 -26.71 -7.43
CA VAL A 312 -5.93 -27.39 -7.44
C VAL A 312 -7.05 -26.37 -7.31
N PRO A 313 -8.23 -26.61 -7.90
CA PRO A 313 -9.38 -25.76 -7.68
C PRO A 313 -9.71 -25.58 -6.20
N ILE A 314 -10.20 -24.40 -5.83
CA ILE A 314 -10.77 -24.12 -4.52
C ILE A 314 -12.27 -24.29 -4.65
N THR A 315 -12.83 -25.28 -3.97
CA THR A 315 -14.24 -25.69 -4.10
C THR A 315 -14.97 -25.76 -2.76
N GLU A 316 -14.22 -25.92 -1.67
CA GLU A 316 -14.75 -25.95 -0.32
C GLU A 316 -14.37 -24.67 0.42
N PHE A 317 -15.37 -23.98 0.95
CA PHE A 317 -15.19 -22.73 1.67
C PHE A 317 -15.76 -22.82 3.08
N ASP A 318 -15.11 -22.15 4.02
CA ASP A 318 -15.69 -21.95 5.33
C ASP A 318 -16.87 -20.97 5.28
N ARG A 319 -17.46 -20.70 6.45
CA ARG A 319 -18.59 -19.76 6.55
C ARG A 319 -18.27 -18.31 6.17
N ASP A 320 -16.98 -17.94 6.12
CA ASP A 320 -16.50 -16.59 5.87
C ASP A 320 -15.80 -16.46 4.50
N GLY A 321 -15.80 -17.54 3.67
CA GLY A 321 -15.28 -17.55 2.30
C GLY A 321 -13.80 -17.90 2.17
N LEU A 322 -13.18 -18.46 3.21
CA LEU A 322 -11.82 -19.00 3.14
C LEU A 322 -11.84 -20.40 2.53
N GLY A 323 -11.05 -20.63 1.49
CA GLY A 323 -10.88 -21.95 0.87
C GLY A 323 -10.19 -22.95 1.78
N LEU A 324 -10.81 -24.13 1.96
CA LEU A 324 -10.41 -25.12 2.95
C LEU A 324 -9.45 -26.19 2.39
N GLU A 325 -9.18 -26.21 1.08
CA GLU A 325 -8.24 -27.15 0.50
C GLU A 325 -6.86 -27.04 1.14
N PRO A 326 -6.22 -28.16 1.54
CA PRO A 326 -4.91 -28.15 2.20
C PRO A 326 -3.82 -27.41 1.41
N ASN A 327 -3.85 -27.48 0.07
CA ASN A 327 -2.91 -26.77 -0.78
C ASN A 327 -3.12 -25.24 -0.72
N ASN A 328 -4.39 -24.78 -0.71
CA ASN A 328 -4.70 -23.35 -0.54
C ASN A 328 -4.21 -22.84 0.82
N LEU A 329 -4.57 -23.54 1.89
CA LEU A 329 -4.17 -23.17 3.26
C LEU A 329 -2.65 -23.16 3.42
N ALA A 330 -1.94 -24.16 2.85
CA ALA A 330 -0.48 -24.19 2.87
C ALA A 330 0.14 -23.02 2.09
N ALA A 331 -0.43 -22.65 0.95
CA ALA A 331 0.07 -21.56 0.12
C ALA A 331 -0.12 -20.19 0.78
N ILE A 332 -1.33 -19.86 1.22
CA ILE A 332 -1.63 -18.55 1.83
C ILE A 332 -0.91 -18.36 3.18
N ASN A 333 -0.71 -19.43 3.93
CA ASN A 333 0.04 -19.41 5.19
C ASN A 333 1.54 -19.63 5.02
N SER A 334 2.07 -19.76 3.80
CA SER A 334 3.51 -19.94 3.57
C SER A 334 4.33 -18.74 4.07
N LEU A 335 3.71 -17.57 4.17
CA LEU A 335 4.26 -16.37 4.80
C LEU A 335 3.14 -15.58 5.48
N LYS A 336 3.38 -15.12 6.71
CA LYS A 336 2.43 -14.31 7.49
C LYS A 336 2.92 -12.86 7.57
N GLY A 337 2.29 -11.95 6.83
CA GLY A 337 2.71 -10.54 6.70
C GLY A 337 2.16 -9.62 7.77
N TYR A 338 0.95 -9.87 8.28
CA TYR A 338 0.32 -8.99 9.26
C TYR A 338 1.02 -9.02 10.62
N ARG A 339 1.23 -7.84 11.20
CA ARG A 339 2.02 -7.65 12.41
C ARG A 339 1.80 -6.29 13.05
N THR A 340 2.34 -6.09 14.25
CA THR A 340 2.36 -4.80 14.94
C THR A 340 3.78 -4.32 15.18
N LEU A 341 3.97 -3.00 15.13
CA LEU A 341 5.20 -2.34 15.54
C LEU A 341 4.86 -1.23 16.54
N ARG A 342 5.58 -1.21 17.65
CA ARG A 342 5.53 -0.11 18.62
C ARG A 342 6.68 0.86 18.34
N TYR A 343 6.36 2.16 18.18
CA TYR A 343 7.35 3.19 17.92
C TYR A 343 7.16 4.37 18.90
N GLY A 344 7.94 4.37 19.96
CA GLY A 344 7.80 5.38 21.02
C GLY A 344 6.47 5.33 21.77
N ARG A 345 6.13 6.42 22.46
CA ARG A 345 4.85 6.58 23.16
C ARG A 345 3.69 6.80 22.20
N HIS A 346 3.97 7.32 21.01
CA HIS A 346 2.93 7.92 20.19
C HIS A 346 2.44 7.06 19.03
N LEU A 347 3.05 5.91 18.71
CA LEU A 347 2.62 5.07 17.61
C LEU A 347 2.54 3.58 17.99
N ASP A 348 1.33 3.03 17.89
CA ASP A 348 1.09 1.61 17.62
C ASP A 348 0.70 1.48 16.14
N LEU A 349 1.58 0.89 15.34
CA LEU A 349 1.34 0.60 13.93
C LEU A 349 0.87 -0.84 13.81
N ILE A 350 -0.37 -1.04 13.32
CA ILE A 350 -0.99 -2.34 13.12
C ILE A 350 -1.12 -2.53 11.61
N ILE A 351 -0.41 -3.51 11.06
CA ILE A 351 -0.34 -3.78 9.62
C ILE A 351 -1.14 -5.04 9.33
N THR A 352 -1.96 -5.01 8.30
CA THR A 352 -2.82 -6.14 7.87
C THR A 352 -2.53 -6.56 6.42
N ASP A 353 -2.84 -7.81 6.11
CA ASP A 353 -2.77 -8.43 4.79
C ASP A 353 -4.17 -8.48 4.18
N GLN A 354 -4.39 -7.79 3.07
CA GLN A 354 -5.70 -7.65 2.44
C GLN A 354 -5.97 -8.68 1.34
N HIS A 355 -5.02 -9.58 1.05
CA HIS A 355 -5.13 -10.48 -0.11
C HIS A 355 -5.10 -11.96 0.23
N SER A 356 -4.32 -12.38 1.23
CA SER A 356 -4.13 -13.82 1.51
C SER A 356 -5.37 -14.48 2.12
N TYR A 357 -6.24 -13.73 2.78
CA TYR A 357 -7.37 -14.30 3.55
C TYR A 357 -8.74 -13.78 3.12
N ARG A 358 -8.79 -12.92 2.11
CA ARG A 358 -10.04 -12.32 1.64
C ARG A 358 -10.94 -13.33 0.95
N SER A 359 -12.24 -13.11 1.02
CA SER A 359 -13.21 -13.82 0.16
C SER A 359 -13.03 -13.41 -1.31
N ALA A 360 -13.63 -14.16 -2.23
CA ALA A 360 -13.74 -13.74 -3.62
C ALA A 360 -14.40 -12.36 -3.72
N ASP A 361 -14.06 -11.61 -4.77
CA ASP A 361 -14.68 -10.32 -5.04
C ASP A 361 -16.17 -10.51 -5.36
N CYS A 362 -17.03 -9.93 -4.52
CA CYS A 362 -18.48 -10.04 -4.64
C CYS A 362 -19.07 -9.25 -5.82
N PHE A 363 -18.27 -8.38 -6.45
CA PHE A 363 -18.69 -7.55 -7.59
C PHE A 363 -18.25 -8.10 -8.96
N SER A 364 -17.58 -9.24 -8.99
CA SER A 364 -16.93 -9.78 -10.20
C SER A 364 -17.86 -10.54 -11.15
N ASP A 365 -19.14 -10.75 -10.81
CA ASP A 365 -20.08 -11.47 -11.68
C ASP A 365 -20.44 -10.63 -12.92
N PRO A 366 -20.22 -11.13 -14.17
CA PRO A 366 -20.48 -10.35 -15.38
C PRO A 366 -21.93 -9.93 -15.58
N SER A 367 -22.89 -10.61 -14.94
CA SER A 367 -24.29 -10.22 -15.01
C SER A 367 -24.57 -8.87 -14.38
N LEU A 368 -23.71 -8.44 -13.45
CA LEU A 368 -23.81 -7.17 -12.74
C LEU A 368 -23.49 -5.96 -13.62
N ASP A 369 -22.78 -6.13 -14.74
CA ASP A 369 -22.46 -5.06 -15.71
C ASP A 369 -23.74 -4.40 -16.28
N LYS A 370 -24.89 -5.06 -16.16
CA LYS A 370 -26.19 -4.52 -16.56
C LYS A 370 -26.71 -3.46 -15.59
N LEU A 371 -26.25 -3.47 -14.33
CA LEU A 371 -26.67 -2.49 -13.32
C LEU A 371 -25.87 -1.19 -13.50
N GLY A 372 -26.54 -0.10 -13.88
CA GLY A 372 -25.91 1.18 -14.21
C GLY A 372 -25.42 1.30 -15.67
N GLY A 373 -25.03 0.20 -16.29
CA GLY A 373 -24.70 0.10 -17.72
C GLY A 373 -23.56 1.03 -18.20
N SER A 374 -23.20 0.87 -19.48
CA SER A 374 -22.18 1.70 -20.16
C SER A 374 -22.55 3.18 -20.25
N GLU A 375 -23.85 3.49 -20.15
CA GLU A 375 -24.37 4.85 -20.23
C GLU A 375 -23.87 5.73 -19.06
N PHE A 376 -23.70 5.14 -17.87
CA PHE A 376 -23.25 5.84 -16.67
C PHE A 376 -21.74 5.68 -16.38
N LEU A 377 -20.94 5.29 -17.37
CA LEU A 377 -19.47 5.27 -17.33
C LEU A 377 -18.87 4.55 -16.10
N GLY A 378 -19.46 3.42 -15.72
CA GLY A 378 -18.98 2.59 -14.61
C GLY A 378 -19.51 3.01 -13.23
N MET A 379 -20.42 3.95 -13.14
CA MET A 379 -21.16 4.22 -11.91
C MET A 379 -22.06 3.03 -11.59
N PHE A 380 -21.98 2.53 -10.36
CA PHE A 380 -22.73 1.37 -9.90
C PHE A 380 -23.65 1.76 -8.72
N PRO A 381 -24.92 1.31 -8.68
CA PRO A 381 -25.83 1.70 -7.61
C PRO A 381 -25.35 1.24 -6.23
N GLU A 382 -25.16 2.19 -5.31
CA GLU A 382 -24.69 1.89 -3.96
C GLU A 382 -25.55 0.86 -3.22
N PRO A 383 -26.92 0.92 -3.27
CA PRO A 383 -27.75 -0.10 -2.63
C PRO A 383 -27.52 -1.51 -3.20
N ALA A 384 -27.24 -1.63 -4.51
CA ALA A 384 -26.93 -2.91 -5.13
C ALA A 384 -25.61 -3.47 -4.61
N MET A 385 -24.59 -2.62 -4.48
CA MET A 385 -23.31 -3.04 -3.92
C MET A 385 -23.44 -3.45 -2.44
N GLN A 386 -24.24 -2.76 -1.65
CA GLN A 386 -24.49 -3.14 -0.24
C GLN A 386 -25.20 -4.51 -0.13
N VAL A 387 -26.10 -4.85 -1.06
CA VAL A 387 -26.71 -6.20 -1.12
C VAL A 387 -25.64 -7.26 -1.40
N LEU A 388 -24.73 -6.99 -2.34
CA LEU A 388 -23.66 -7.91 -2.73
C LEU A 388 -22.63 -8.10 -1.61
N ASP A 389 -22.18 -7.01 -0.97
CA ASP A 389 -21.28 -7.04 0.18
C ASP A 389 -21.88 -7.83 1.35
N GLY A 390 -23.16 -7.62 1.62
CA GLY A 390 -23.90 -8.30 2.71
C GLY A 390 -24.13 -9.78 2.48
N GLY A 391 -24.14 -10.24 1.22
CA GLY A 391 -24.34 -11.64 0.87
C GLY A 391 -25.58 -12.24 1.57
N ARG A 392 -25.46 -13.50 2.02
CA ARG A 392 -26.54 -14.19 2.77
C ARG A 392 -26.91 -13.52 4.08
N GLY A 393 -26.06 -12.65 4.63
CA GLY A 393 -26.31 -11.89 5.88
C GLY A 393 -27.11 -10.61 5.68
N PHE A 394 -27.26 -10.16 4.44
CA PHE A 394 -27.98 -8.92 4.13
C PHE A 394 -29.41 -8.94 4.68
N ASN A 395 -29.89 -7.79 5.19
CA ASN A 395 -31.23 -7.62 5.76
C ASN A 395 -31.59 -8.70 6.79
N GLY A 396 -30.68 -8.97 7.74
CA GLY A 396 -30.89 -9.95 8.81
C GLY A 396 -31.00 -11.39 8.33
N GLY A 397 -30.36 -11.75 7.22
CA GLY A 397 -30.36 -13.09 6.63
C GLY A 397 -31.47 -13.31 5.59
N ASN A 398 -32.05 -12.22 5.07
CA ASN A 398 -33.07 -12.26 4.04
C ASN A 398 -32.68 -11.42 2.80
N PRO A 399 -31.57 -11.79 2.10
CA PRO A 399 -31.15 -11.06 0.90
C PRO A 399 -32.18 -11.23 -0.24
N PRO A 400 -32.38 -10.18 -1.07
CA PRO A 400 -33.28 -10.25 -2.20
C PRO A 400 -32.81 -11.28 -3.22
N PRO A 401 -33.73 -11.97 -3.91
CA PRO A 401 -33.39 -12.94 -4.95
C PRO A 401 -32.84 -12.29 -6.23
N GLU A 402 -33.19 -11.03 -6.46
CA GLU A 402 -32.78 -10.22 -7.60
C GLU A 402 -32.34 -8.84 -7.13
N ILE A 403 -31.43 -8.22 -7.85
CA ILE A 403 -31.01 -6.84 -7.69
C ILE A 403 -31.67 -6.02 -8.82
N HIS A 404 -32.22 -4.89 -8.46
CA HIS A 404 -33.00 -4.04 -9.37
C HIS A 404 -32.23 -2.71 -9.59
N PHE A 405 -32.23 -2.28 -10.85
CA PHE A 405 -31.84 -0.93 -11.25
C PHE A 405 -32.77 -0.47 -12.38
N ASN A 406 -33.66 0.49 -12.12
CA ASN A 406 -34.78 0.84 -12.99
C ASN A 406 -35.59 -0.42 -13.41
N ASP A 407 -35.79 -0.63 -14.71
CA ASP A 407 -36.46 -1.81 -15.26
C ASP A 407 -35.50 -3.02 -15.43
N THR A 408 -34.21 -2.88 -15.05
CA THR A 408 -33.27 -3.98 -15.14
C THR A 408 -33.29 -4.82 -13.86
N HIS A 409 -33.43 -6.13 -14.05
CA HIS A 409 -33.44 -7.13 -12.99
C HIS A 409 -32.30 -8.11 -13.22
N VAL A 410 -31.45 -8.30 -12.22
CA VAL A 410 -30.34 -9.24 -12.27
C VAL A 410 -30.47 -10.22 -11.11
N PRO A 411 -30.41 -11.54 -11.32
CA PRO A 411 -30.30 -12.50 -10.22
C PRO A 411 -29.20 -12.12 -9.26
N ASN A 412 -29.42 -12.19 -7.95
CA ASN A 412 -28.42 -11.89 -6.95
C ASN A 412 -27.40 -13.03 -6.84
N PRO A 413 -26.17 -12.87 -7.36
CA PRO A 413 -25.15 -13.93 -7.34
C PRO A 413 -24.61 -14.19 -5.92
N GLN A 414 -24.75 -13.22 -5.02
CA GLN A 414 -24.25 -13.31 -3.64
C GLN A 414 -25.31 -13.77 -2.63
N ARG A 415 -26.50 -14.15 -3.08
CA ARG A 415 -27.62 -14.52 -2.20
C ARG A 415 -27.29 -15.60 -1.18
N SER A 416 -26.49 -16.60 -1.55
CA SER A 416 -26.08 -17.72 -0.71
C SER A 416 -24.63 -17.62 -0.21
N ALA A 417 -23.85 -16.68 -0.76
CA ALA A 417 -22.46 -16.45 -0.39
C ALA A 417 -22.33 -15.77 0.99
N PRO A 418 -21.21 -15.94 1.69
CA PRO A 418 -20.95 -15.18 2.92
C PRO A 418 -20.89 -13.67 2.64
N PRO A 419 -21.06 -12.81 3.66
CA PRO A 419 -20.65 -11.40 3.57
C PRO A 419 -19.21 -11.30 3.12
N GLN A 420 -18.90 -10.27 2.35
CA GLN A 420 -17.51 -10.02 1.93
C GLN A 420 -16.60 -9.82 3.15
N THR A 421 -15.42 -10.41 3.12
CA THR A 421 -14.34 -10.12 4.05
C THR A 421 -13.04 -9.88 3.30
N ILE A 422 -12.31 -8.86 3.70
CA ILE A 422 -10.98 -8.51 3.18
C ILE A 422 -9.89 -9.10 4.09
N LEU A 423 -10.11 -9.09 5.40
CA LEU A 423 -9.14 -9.59 6.36
C LEU A 423 -9.23 -11.10 6.61
N GLY A 424 -10.37 -11.71 6.34
CA GLY A 424 -10.69 -13.06 6.81
C GLY A 424 -10.92 -13.11 8.31
N ALA A 425 -11.50 -14.20 8.79
CA ALA A 425 -11.98 -14.29 10.18
C ALA A 425 -10.83 -14.25 11.22
N GLU A 426 -9.75 -15.03 10.99
CA GLU A 426 -8.63 -15.14 11.95
C GLU A 426 -7.89 -13.80 12.07
N GLN A 427 -7.50 -13.20 10.96
CA GLN A 427 -6.78 -11.93 10.95
C GLN A 427 -7.64 -10.80 11.50
N LYS A 428 -8.94 -10.75 11.16
CA LYS A 428 -9.87 -9.77 11.71
C LYS A 428 -9.98 -9.85 13.22
N ALA A 429 -10.09 -11.07 13.77
CA ALA A 429 -10.12 -11.28 15.21
C ALA A 429 -8.81 -10.80 15.87
N TRP A 430 -7.66 -11.15 15.30
CA TRP A 430 -6.35 -10.67 15.74
C TRP A 430 -6.25 -9.14 15.66
N PHE A 431 -6.69 -8.52 14.56
CA PHE A 431 -6.65 -7.07 14.38
C PHE A 431 -7.47 -6.34 15.45
N LYS A 432 -8.70 -6.84 15.72
CA LYS A 432 -9.58 -6.29 16.78
C LYS A 432 -8.92 -6.39 18.15
N GLU A 433 -8.25 -7.50 18.45
CA GLU A 433 -7.51 -7.69 19.69
C GLU A 433 -6.34 -6.70 19.79
N GLN A 434 -5.56 -6.49 18.71
CA GLN A 434 -4.47 -5.53 18.71
C GLN A 434 -4.97 -4.09 18.94
N LEU A 435 -6.07 -3.70 18.31
CA LEU A 435 -6.68 -2.39 18.51
C LEU A 435 -7.09 -2.17 19.98
N GLN A 436 -7.68 -3.17 20.63
CA GLN A 436 -8.08 -3.09 22.03
C GLN A 436 -6.89 -3.04 22.99
N ARG A 437 -5.79 -3.69 22.66
CA ARG A 437 -4.55 -3.70 23.45
C ARG A 437 -3.63 -2.50 23.22
N ALA A 438 -3.86 -1.76 22.14
CA ALA A 438 -3.02 -0.64 21.77
C ALA A 438 -3.03 0.48 22.81
N THR A 439 -1.86 0.91 23.26
CA THR A 439 -1.67 1.90 24.32
C THR A 439 -1.00 3.18 23.88
N ALA A 440 -0.51 3.25 22.63
CA ALA A 440 0.06 4.46 22.09
C ALA A 440 -0.98 5.58 21.98
N THR A 441 -0.52 6.82 21.89
CA THR A 441 -1.38 7.97 21.63
C THR A 441 -2.19 7.78 20.36
N TRP A 442 -1.53 7.35 19.28
CA TRP A 442 -2.11 7.08 17.96
C TRP A 442 -2.03 5.59 17.62
N LYS A 443 -3.17 5.03 17.20
CA LYS A 443 -3.32 3.68 16.68
C LYS A 443 -3.47 3.80 15.18
N VAL A 444 -2.39 3.55 14.46
CA VAL A 444 -2.36 3.68 13.01
C VAL A 444 -2.52 2.30 12.38
N TRP A 445 -3.57 2.15 11.60
CA TRP A 445 -3.80 0.96 10.79
C TRP A 445 -3.11 1.14 9.43
N GLY A 446 -2.01 0.40 9.20
CA GLY A 446 -1.37 0.27 7.89
C GLY A 446 -2.14 -0.73 7.05
N ASN A 447 -2.90 -0.24 6.11
CA ASN A 447 -3.81 -0.97 5.25
C ASN A 447 -3.46 -0.69 3.79
N SER A 448 -3.21 -1.70 2.96
CA SER A 448 -2.87 -1.45 1.55
C SER A 448 -4.05 -0.84 0.79
N LEU A 449 -5.29 -1.25 1.06
CA LEU A 449 -6.50 -0.83 0.34
C LEU A 449 -7.15 0.43 0.94
N GLY A 450 -7.70 1.30 0.09
CA GLY A 450 -8.42 2.50 0.52
C GLY A 450 -9.66 2.23 1.37
N ALA A 451 -9.95 3.11 2.35
CA ALA A 451 -11.06 2.93 3.29
C ALA A 451 -12.12 4.06 3.25
N LEU A 452 -12.01 4.99 2.29
CA LEU A 452 -12.97 6.07 2.09
C LEU A 452 -13.91 5.74 0.93
N ASP A 453 -15.19 6.07 1.06
CA ASP A 453 -16.18 5.82 0.01
C ASP A 453 -15.93 6.73 -1.21
N SER A 454 -16.03 6.17 -2.41
CA SER A 454 -15.96 6.92 -3.69
C SER A 454 -17.37 7.08 -4.28
N ARG A 455 -18.17 7.98 -3.71
CA ARG A 455 -19.58 8.20 -4.08
C ARG A 455 -19.75 9.29 -5.13
N ALA A 456 -20.78 9.12 -5.97
CA ALA A 456 -21.32 10.16 -6.86
C ALA A 456 -22.83 10.27 -6.70
N ASP A 457 -23.41 11.37 -7.17
CA ASP A 457 -24.86 11.65 -7.07
C ASP A 457 -25.54 11.81 -8.45
N PRO A 458 -25.52 10.77 -9.31
CA PRO A 458 -26.09 10.84 -10.66
C PRO A 458 -27.60 11.10 -10.68
N GLN A 459 -28.32 10.94 -9.58
CA GLN A 459 -29.70 11.41 -9.44
C GLN A 459 -29.86 12.93 -9.65
N ASN A 460 -28.77 13.70 -9.62
CA ASN A 460 -28.75 15.13 -9.90
C ASN A 460 -28.41 15.47 -11.37
N LEU A 461 -28.31 14.48 -12.25
CA LEU A 461 -28.14 14.71 -13.68
C LEU A 461 -29.35 15.45 -14.26
N PRO A 462 -29.15 16.42 -15.16
CA PRO A 462 -30.23 17.06 -15.90
C PRO A 462 -31.02 16.02 -16.73
N ALA A 463 -32.32 16.18 -16.78
CA ALA A 463 -33.18 15.33 -17.60
C ALA A 463 -32.76 15.39 -19.09
N GLY A 464 -32.68 14.25 -19.74
CA GLY A 464 -32.29 14.11 -21.15
C GLY A 464 -30.79 14.11 -21.43
N LEU A 465 -29.93 14.21 -20.41
CA LEU A 465 -28.50 14.02 -20.59
C LEU A 465 -28.14 12.54 -20.80
N THR A 466 -28.90 11.65 -20.20
CA THR A 466 -28.86 10.20 -20.35
C THR A 466 -30.23 9.72 -20.86
N LYS A 467 -30.29 8.53 -21.48
CA LYS A 467 -31.54 7.92 -21.96
C LYS A 467 -32.42 7.53 -20.78
N GLU A 468 -31.79 6.90 -19.79
CA GLU A 468 -32.46 6.53 -18.55
C GLU A 468 -32.09 7.56 -17.46
N SER A 469 -33.04 7.80 -16.55
CA SER A 469 -32.75 8.60 -15.35
C SER A 469 -32.16 7.73 -14.26
N TRP A 470 -31.20 8.25 -13.50
CA TRP A 470 -30.75 7.56 -12.29
C TRP A 470 -31.85 7.56 -11.23
N PRO A 471 -32.04 6.45 -10.48
CA PRO A 471 -33.07 6.38 -9.45
C PRO A 471 -32.94 7.49 -8.41
N ALA A 472 -34.05 8.11 -8.03
CA ALA A 472 -34.07 9.16 -7.01
C ALA A 472 -33.55 8.64 -5.66
N ASN A 473 -32.89 9.52 -4.90
CA ASN A 473 -32.31 9.23 -3.58
C ASN A 473 -31.33 8.05 -3.55
N THR A 474 -30.70 7.76 -4.69
CA THR A 474 -29.74 6.68 -4.85
C THR A 474 -28.38 7.22 -5.26
N PHE A 475 -27.37 7.01 -4.46
CA PHE A 475 -25.98 7.33 -4.81
C PHE A 475 -25.39 6.22 -5.70
N ALA A 476 -24.30 6.57 -6.37
CA ALA A 476 -23.46 5.62 -7.09
C ALA A 476 -22.12 5.45 -6.41
N MET A 477 -21.52 4.28 -6.56
CA MET A 477 -20.11 4.01 -6.27
C MET A 477 -19.31 3.99 -7.56
N LEU A 478 -18.06 4.45 -7.49
CA LEU A 478 -17.14 4.57 -8.63
C LEU A 478 -15.97 3.58 -8.58
N SER A 479 -15.84 2.85 -7.49
CA SER A 479 -14.89 1.76 -7.30
C SER A 479 -15.47 0.69 -6.38
N GLY A 480 -14.93 -0.52 -6.45
CA GLY A 480 -15.28 -1.64 -5.58
C GLY A 480 -14.04 -2.46 -5.24
N GLY A 481 -14.20 -3.43 -4.32
CA GLY A 481 -13.14 -4.36 -3.98
C GLY A 481 -12.13 -3.89 -2.93
N ASP A 482 -12.31 -2.68 -2.39
CA ASP A 482 -11.54 -2.11 -1.28
C ASP A 482 -12.41 -1.90 -0.01
N PHE A 483 -11.83 -1.32 1.06
CA PHE A 483 -12.59 -1.04 2.28
C PHE A 483 -13.64 0.07 2.13
N GLY A 484 -13.61 0.86 1.07
CA GLY A 484 -14.67 1.80 0.71
C GLY A 484 -16.00 1.10 0.43
N THR A 485 -15.97 -0.16 -0.01
CA THR A 485 -17.13 -0.97 -0.37
C THR A 485 -17.30 -2.25 0.45
N ALA A 486 -16.49 -2.48 1.47
CA ALA A 486 -16.64 -3.57 2.43
C ALA A 486 -17.40 -3.10 3.68
N TRP A 487 -18.67 -2.70 3.50
CA TRP A 487 -19.46 -2.06 4.58
C TRP A 487 -19.67 -2.94 5.79
N VAL A 488 -19.91 -4.26 5.59
CA VAL A 488 -20.14 -5.20 6.71
C VAL A 488 -18.91 -5.30 7.58
N GLU A 489 -17.74 -5.59 7.01
CA GLU A 489 -16.50 -5.73 7.77
C GLU A 489 -16.03 -4.40 8.35
N ARG A 490 -16.09 -3.34 7.57
CA ARG A 490 -15.74 -1.97 8.01
C ARG A 490 -16.61 -1.51 9.17
N THR A 491 -17.92 -1.73 9.10
CA THR A 491 -18.86 -1.38 10.19
C THR A 491 -18.55 -2.15 11.45
N GLU A 492 -18.22 -3.44 11.37
CA GLU A 492 -17.80 -4.25 12.52
C GLU A 492 -16.57 -3.65 13.21
N ILE A 493 -15.55 -3.27 12.42
CA ILE A 493 -14.31 -2.68 12.94
C ILE A 493 -14.57 -1.30 13.57
N TYR A 494 -15.33 -0.44 12.89
CA TYR A 494 -15.58 0.93 13.38
C TYR A 494 -16.50 0.95 14.59
N ASN A 495 -17.43 0.01 14.68
CA ASN A 495 -18.23 -0.18 15.89
C ASN A 495 -17.37 -0.57 17.09
N LEU A 496 -16.39 -1.46 16.90
CA LEU A 496 -15.41 -1.78 17.94
C LEU A 496 -14.66 -0.53 18.41
N VAL A 497 -14.16 0.30 17.48
CA VAL A 497 -13.44 1.54 17.82
C VAL A 497 -14.32 2.46 18.67
N ARG A 498 -15.61 2.60 18.31
CA ARG A 498 -16.58 3.42 19.05
C ARG A 498 -16.90 2.83 20.42
N GLU A 499 -17.25 1.54 20.50
CA GLU A 499 -17.69 0.86 21.72
C GLU A 499 -16.56 0.73 22.76
N ALA A 500 -15.34 0.40 22.30
CA ALA A 500 -14.15 0.36 23.12
C ALA A 500 -13.60 1.76 23.44
N LYS A 501 -14.24 2.83 22.91
CA LYS A 501 -13.85 4.23 23.14
C LYS A 501 -12.40 4.53 22.76
N ILE A 502 -11.92 3.92 21.68
CA ILE A 502 -10.55 4.10 21.18
C ILE A 502 -10.42 5.51 20.59
N THR A 503 -9.41 6.25 21.04
CA THR A 503 -9.06 7.58 20.51
C THR A 503 -7.77 7.51 19.71
N GLY A 504 -7.52 8.51 18.84
CA GLY A 504 -6.31 8.53 18.02
C GLY A 504 -6.25 7.38 17.01
N PHE A 505 -7.40 6.89 16.52
CA PHE A 505 -7.47 5.89 15.47
C PHE A 505 -7.32 6.55 14.12
N ALA A 506 -6.38 6.08 13.31
CA ALA A 506 -6.16 6.57 11.95
C ALA A 506 -5.81 5.40 11.01
N ILE A 507 -6.22 5.50 9.76
CA ILE A 507 -5.93 4.55 8.69
C ILE A 507 -5.01 5.25 7.69
N VAL A 508 -3.94 4.57 7.26
CA VAL A 508 -3.08 4.99 6.14
C VAL A 508 -3.07 3.89 5.10
N SER A 509 -3.28 4.25 3.83
CA SER A 509 -3.53 3.31 2.74
C SER A 509 -2.80 3.68 1.45
N GLY A 510 -2.74 2.75 0.50
CA GLY A 510 -2.23 2.88 -0.86
C GLY A 510 -3.28 2.56 -1.94
N ASP A 511 -2.89 1.76 -2.94
CA ASP A 511 -3.69 1.14 -4.02
C ASP A 511 -4.37 2.13 -5.00
N ARG A 512 -5.06 3.14 -4.51
CA ARG A 512 -5.92 4.03 -5.32
C ARG A 512 -5.19 4.97 -6.28
N HIS A 513 -3.86 4.98 -6.28
CA HIS A 513 -3.04 5.86 -7.13
C HIS A 513 -3.48 7.34 -7.07
N SER A 514 -3.86 7.82 -5.89
CA SER A 514 -4.47 9.15 -5.68
C SER A 514 -4.38 9.57 -4.21
N PHE A 515 -4.40 10.88 -3.95
CA PHE A 515 -4.42 11.41 -2.59
C PHE A 515 -5.84 11.57 -2.06
N TRP A 516 -6.12 11.04 -0.88
CA TRP A 516 -7.38 11.23 -0.18
C TRP A 516 -7.14 11.51 1.30
N ALA A 517 -7.90 12.43 1.86
CA ALA A 517 -7.93 12.66 3.31
C ALA A 517 -9.38 12.85 3.78
N GLY A 518 -9.69 12.27 4.94
CA GLY A 518 -11.03 12.37 5.49
C GLY A 518 -11.26 11.55 6.74
N TYR A 519 -12.48 11.11 6.95
CA TYR A 519 -12.95 10.50 8.17
C TYR A 519 -13.37 9.04 7.97
N ALA A 520 -12.93 8.17 8.86
CA ALA A 520 -13.40 6.80 8.96
C ALA A 520 -14.77 6.79 9.63
N ALA A 521 -15.83 6.43 8.88
CA ALA A 521 -17.20 6.34 9.35
C ALA A 521 -17.88 5.09 8.79
N ALA A 522 -18.75 4.45 9.60
CA ALA A 522 -19.47 3.26 9.20
C ALA A 522 -20.56 3.58 8.15
N GLU A 523 -21.22 4.71 8.30
CA GLU A 523 -22.35 5.12 7.46
C GLU A 523 -22.17 6.55 6.95
N LEU A 524 -22.74 6.82 5.77
CA LEU A 524 -22.89 8.14 5.17
C LEU A 524 -24.36 8.48 5.01
N PRO A 525 -24.73 9.76 4.84
CA PRO A 525 -26.13 10.12 4.58
C PRO A 525 -26.76 9.31 3.43
N PRO A 526 -28.05 8.90 3.54
CA PRO A 526 -29.00 9.27 4.58
C PRO A 526 -28.82 8.56 5.92
N GLY A 527 -27.87 7.63 6.05
CA GLY A 527 -27.48 7.03 7.32
C GLY A 527 -26.80 8.03 8.26
N LYS A 528 -26.46 7.58 9.45
CA LYS A 528 -25.89 8.42 10.49
C LYS A 528 -24.38 8.57 10.30
N PHE A 529 -23.94 9.75 9.88
CA PHE A 529 -22.53 10.06 9.76
C PHE A 529 -21.89 10.31 11.13
N GLU A 530 -21.16 9.34 11.64
CA GLU A 530 -20.44 9.39 12.92
C GLU A 530 -18.98 8.95 12.75
N PRO A 531 -18.06 9.87 12.48
CA PRO A 531 -16.64 9.53 12.37
C PRO A 531 -16.07 8.94 13.66
N VAL A 532 -15.31 7.88 13.55
CA VAL A 532 -14.59 7.21 14.65
C VAL A 532 -13.08 7.41 14.58
N GLY A 533 -12.57 7.88 13.44
CA GLY A 533 -11.15 8.07 13.20
C GLY A 533 -10.88 8.87 11.92
N LEU A 534 -9.62 8.90 11.54
CA LEU A 534 -9.12 9.55 10.33
C LEU A 534 -8.75 8.49 9.28
N SER A 535 -8.81 8.87 8.00
CA SER A 535 -8.34 8.01 6.91
C SER A 535 -7.59 8.83 5.87
N PHE A 536 -6.42 8.32 5.46
CA PHE A 536 -5.55 8.92 4.47
C PHE A 536 -5.16 7.88 3.43
N VAL A 537 -5.24 8.21 2.15
CA VAL A 537 -4.72 7.40 1.05
C VAL A 537 -3.56 8.16 0.42
N GLY A 538 -2.41 7.50 0.27
CA GLY A 538 -1.26 8.04 -0.44
C GLY A 538 -1.42 7.86 -1.94
N ALA A 539 -0.92 8.82 -2.72
CA ALA A 539 -0.83 8.67 -4.16
C ALA A 539 0.24 7.65 -4.54
N SER A 540 0.20 7.19 -5.80
CA SER A 540 1.27 6.35 -6.33
C SER A 540 2.60 7.10 -6.39
N LEU A 541 3.69 6.39 -6.12
CA LEU A 541 5.04 6.92 -6.36
C LEU A 541 5.29 7.12 -7.86
N VAL A 542 4.82 6.17 -8.68
CA VAL A 542 5.06 6.15 -10.13
C VAL A 542 3.87 5.66 -10.93
N SER A 543 3.20 4.60 -10.50
CA SER A 543 2.11 3.96 -11.27
C SER A 543 1.09 4.97 -11.78
N PRO A 544 0.53 4.78 -13.00
CA PRO A 544 -0.43 5.74 -13.55
C PRO A 544 -1.55 6.06 -12.59
N GLY A 545 -1.81 7.34 -12.37
CA GLY A 545 -2.91 7.79 -11.54
C GLY A 545 -4.29 7.44 -12.14
N THR A 546 -5.32 7.38 -11.30
CA THR A 546 -6.70 7.11 -11.75
C THR A 546 -7.10 7.99 -12.91
N MET A 547 -6.80 9.29 -12.88
CA MET A 547 -7.14 10.22 -13.95
C MET A 547 -6.41 9.95 -15.27
N GLU A 548 -5.17 9.46 -15.22
CA GLU A 548 -4.42 9.14 -16.45
C GLU A 548 -5.13 8.04 -17.24
N ALA A 549 -5.65 7.04 -16.56
CA ALA A 549 -6.44 6.00 -17.22
C ALA A 549 -7.77 6.55 -17.79
N TYR A 550 -8.44 7.42 -17.07
CA TYR A 550 -9.71 8.03 -17.52
C TYR A 550 -9.51 8.98 -18.71
N GLU A 551 -8.45 9.76 -18.75
CA GLU A 551 -8.10 10.62 -19.90
C GLU A 551 -8.10 9.84 -21.22
N HIS A 552 -7.60 8.60 -21.21
CA HIS A 552 -7.44 7.75 -22.40
C HIS A 552 -8.64 6.84 -22.68
N ARG A 553 -9.42 6.48 -21.66
CA ARG A 553 -10.51 5.50 -21.78
C ARG A 553 -11.89 6.12 -21.99
N LEU A 554 -12.12 7.34 -21.48
CA LEU A 554 -13.42 7.98 -21.58
C LEU A 554 -13.73 8.39 -23.03
N PRO A 555 -14.90 7.99 -23.59
CA PRO A 555 -15.32 8.42 -24.91
C PRO A 555 -15.39 9.95 -24.98
N LYS A 556 -14.82 10.53 -26.04
CA LYS A 556 -14.78 12.00 -26.21
C LYS A 556 -16.16 12.60 -26.48
N ASP A 557 -17.07 11.82 -27.04
CA ASP A 557 -18.45 12.18 -27.37
C ASP A 557 -19.46 11.87 -26.25
N SER A 558 -19.01 11.30 -25.13
CA SER A 558 -19.90 11.02 -24.01
C SER A 558 -20.43 12.31 -23.37
N PRO A 559 -21.78 12.44 -23.21
CA PRO A 559 -22.35 13.60 -22.53
C PRO A 559 -21.99 13.67 -21.05
N LEU A 560 -21.54 12.58 -20.46
CA LEU A 560 -21.08 12.51 -19.06
C LEU A 560 -19.59 12.80 -18.89
N ARG A 561 -18.83 12.96 -19.99
CA ARG A 561 -17.39 13.27 -19.92
C ARG A 561 -17.07 14.46 -19.00
N PRO A 562 -17.86 15.57 -19.00
CA PRO A 562 -17.62 16.71 -18.11
C PRO A 562 -17.70 16.43 -16.61
N LEU A 563 -18.24 15.28 -16.21
CA LEU A 563 -18.21 14.85 -14.80
C LEU A 563 -16.82 14.37 -14.37
N PHE A 564 -16.00 13.91 -15.30
CA PHE A 564 -14.69 13.35 -15.05
C PHE A 564 -13.56 14.31 -15.48
N LEU A 565 -13.70 14.92 -16.64
CA LEU A 565 -12.72 15.86 -17.15
C LEU A 565 -13.35 16.84 -18.15
N VAL A 566 -12.77 18.05 -18.23
CA VAL A 566 -13.08 19.08 -19.21
C VAL A 566 -11.87 19.29 -20.10
N ASP A 567 -12.01 18.94 -21.38
CA ASP A 567 -10.93 19.10 -22.36
C ASP A 567 -10.57 20.58 -22.55
N LYS A 568 -9.31 20.88 -22.75
CA LYS A 568 -8.75 22.21 -23.06
C LYS A 568 -8.23 22.25 -24.49
N GLU A 569 -7.67 23.38 -24.87
CA GLU A 569 -7.02 23.54 -26.17
C GLU A 569 -5.93 22.49 -26.41
N ALA A 570 -5.66 22.22 -27.69
CA ALA A 570 -4.71 21.18 -28.08
C ALA A 570 -3.34 21.35 -27.42
N GLY A 571 -2.88 20.31 -26.74
CA GLY A 571 -1.61 20.27 -26.02
C GLY A 571 -1.68 20.68 -24.53
N ALA A 572 -2.80 21.20 -24.05
CA ALA A 572 -3.01 21.43 -22.63
C ALA A 572 -3.69 20.23 -21.95
N ARG A 573 -3.31 19.97 -20.70
CA ARG A 573 -3.98 18.92 -19.91
C ARG A 573 -5.42 19.32 -19.58
N PRO A 574 -6.37 18.38 -19.58
CA PRO A 574 -7.74 18.65 -19.20
C PRO A 574 -7.84 19.05 -17.72
N ASP A 575 -8.90 19.72 -17.34
CA ASP A 575 -9.28 19.92 -15.95
C ASP A 575 -9.99 18.65 -15.43
N TRP A 576 -9.53 18.10 -14.33
CA TRP A 576 -10.04 16.86 -13.75
C TRP A 576 -11.22 17.14 -12.81
N THR A 577 -12.40 17.29 -13.40
CA THR A 577 -13.65 17.52 -12.68
C THR A 577 -14.09 16.32 -11.84
N PHE A 578 -13.45 15.15 -12.00
CA PHE A 578 -13.72 13.98 -11.19
C PHE A 578 -13.47 14.25 -9.69
N ASN A 579 -12.50 15.10 -9.32
CA ASN A 579 -12.34 15.54 -7.93
C ASN A 579 -13.60 16.28 -7.43
N LEU A 580 -14.19 17.14 -8.28
CA LEU A 580 -15.44 17.83 -7.97
C LEU A 580 -16.62 16.86 -7.85
N LEU A 581 -16.70 15.84 -8.73
CA LEU A 581 -17.75 14.84 -8.69
C LEU A 581 -17.79 14.13 -7.34
N LEU A 582 -16.64 13.65 -6.87
CA LEU A 582 -16.55 12.94 -5.60
C LEU A 582 -16.81 13.84 -4.38
N ARG A 583 -16.40 15.08 -4.46
CA ARG A 583 -16.43 15.99 -3.31
C ARG A 583 -17.70 16.84 -3.26
N HIS A 584 -18.21 17.28 -4.41
CA HIS A 584 -19.28 18.27 -4.55
C HIS A 584 -20.48 17.80 -5.38
N GLY A 585 -20.31 16.75 -6.21
CA GLY A 585 -21.36 16.13 -6.98
C GLY A 585 -21.57 16.69 -8.40
N VAL A 586 -22.54 16.11 -9.06
CA VAL A 586 -22.84 16.36 -10.49
C VAL A 586 -23.09 17.83 -10.80
N ARG A 587 -23.88 18.53 -9.97
CA ARG A 587 -24.21 19.95 -10.21
C ARG A 587 -22.96 20.84 -10.19
N ALA A 588 -22.02 20.58 -9.30
CA ALA A 588 -20.76 21.29 -9.23
C ALA A 588 -19.89 21.04 -10.47
N CYS A 589 -19.80 19.80 -10.95
CA CYS A 589 -19.07 19.46 -12.17
C CYS A 589 -19.62 20.19 -13.39
N LEU A 590 -20.93 20.12 -13.60
CA LEU A 590 -21.58 20.76 -14.75
C LEU A 590 -21.48 22.28 -14.71
N GLU A 591 -21.58 22.88 -13.54
CA GLU A 591 -21.35 24.33 -13.39
C GLU A 591 -19.91 24.72 -13.71
N TYR A 592 -18.92 23.94 -13.21
CA TYR A 592 -17.52 24.18 -13.53
C TYR A 592 -17.25 24.04 -15.04
N ALA A 593 -17.77 22.98 -15.66
CA ALA A 593 -17.61 22.76 -17.10
C ALA A 593 -18.18 23.91 -17.95
N ARG A 594 -19.23 24.58 -17.44
CA ARG A 594 -19.87 25.73 -18.11
C ARG A 594 -19.18 27.06 -17.87
N SER A 595 -18.65 27.32 -16.66
CA SER A 595 -18.18 28.65 -16.22
C SER A 595 -16.70 28.73 -15.95
N SER A 596 -16.02 27.61 -15.76
CA SER A 596 -14.65 27.50 -15.22
C SER A 596 -14.47 28.21 -13.86
N ASP A 597 -15.58 28.49 -13.15
CA ASP A 597 -15.59 29.14 -11.84
C ASP A 597 -15.73 28.11 -10.73
N LEU A 598 -14.61 27.80 -10.05
CA LEU A 598 -14.56 26.84 -8.97
C LEU A 598 -15.38 27.26 -7.74
N GLN A 599 -15.40 28.56 -7.42
CA GLN A 599 -16.13 29.05 -6.26
C GLN A 599 -17.65 28.91 -6.47
N ARG A 600 -18.11 29.21 -7.67
CA ARG A 600 -19.50 29.02 -8.05
C ARG A 600 -19.87 27.53 -8.11
N ALA A 601 -19.00 26.68 -8.65
CA ALA A 601 -19.20 25.25 -8.65
C ALA A 601 -19.38 24.69 -7.23
N ARG A 602 -18.49 25.07 -6.30
CA ARG A 602 -18.58 24.66 -4.88
C ARG A 602 -19.86 25.12 -4.19
N SER A 603 -20.44 26.25 -4.57
CA SER A 603 -21.71 26.71 -4.01
C SER A 603 -22.90 25.79 -4.32
N LEU A 604 -22.75 24.90 -5.29
CA LEU A 604 -23.74 23.89 -5.68
C LEU A 604 -23.47 22.50 -5.10
N SER A 605 -22.56 22.41 -4.11
CA SER A 605 -22.20 21.16 -3.45
C SER A 605 -23.41 20.43 -2.85
N ASN A 606 -23.45 19.10 -3.01
CA ASN A 606 -24.39 18.24 -2.32
C ASN A 606 -23.85 17.87 -0.95
N PRO A 607 -24.43 18.37 0.18
CA PRO A 607 -23.88 18.14 1.51
C PRO A 607 -23.96 16.69 1.97
N ASP A 608 -24.85 15.87 1.38
CA ASP A 608 -25.06 14.48 1.76
C ASP A 608 -24.15 13.51 0.99
N LEU A 609 -23.47 13.99 -0.06
CA LEU A 609 -22.64 13.16 -0.90
C LEU A 609 -21.40 12.64 -0.17
N ALA A 610 -20.58 13.54 0.32
CA ALA A 610 -19.25 13.19 0.80
C ALA A 610 -18.82 13.95 2.08
N PRO A 611 -19.61 13.93 3.17
CA PRO A 611 -19.24 14.60 4.41
C PRO A 611 -17.98 13.99 5.08
N HIS A 612 -17.56 12.82 4.62
CA HIS A 612 -16.38 12.10 5.08
C HIS A 612 -15.10 12.54 4.37
N LEU A 613 -15.17 13.23 3.23
CA LEU A 613 -13.99 13.66 2.48
C LEU A 613 -13.62 15.12 2.82
N GLU A 614 -12.35 15.37 3.11
CA GLU A 614 -11.77 16.70 3.29
C GLU A 614 -10.86 17.10 2.13
N PHE A 615 -10.25 16.11 1.45
CA PHE A 615 -9.38 16.33 0.31
C PHE A 615 -9.37 15.10 -0.62
N VAL A 616 -9.34 15.34 -1.93
CA VAL A 616 -9.14 14.31 -2.95
C VAL A 616 -8.39 14.87 -4.15
N ASP A 617 -7.34 14.17 -4.63
CA ASP A 617 -6.68 14.41 -5.91
C ASP A 617 -6.43 13.10 -6.63
N LEU A 618 -7.27 12.80 -7.60
CA LEU A 618 -7.22 11.57 -8.41
C LEU A 618 -6.08 11.55 -9.44
N GLY A 619 -5.38 12.65 -9.60
CA GLY A 619 -4.25 12.78 -10.52
C GLY A 619 -2.92 13.09 -9.85
N GLY A 620 -2.86 13.02 -8.51
CA GLY A 620 -1.65 13.27 -7.76
C GLY A 620 -0.66 12.10 -7.83
N HIS A 621 0.64 12.43 -7.80
CA HIS A 621 1.75 11.51 -7.60
C HIS A 621 2.63 12.02 -6.47
N GLY A 622 3.26 11.13 -5.72
CA GLY A 622 4.19 11.52 -4.67
C GLY A 622 4.10 10.66 -3.43
N TYR A 623 4.19 11.28 -2.26
CA TYR A 623 4.26 10.59 -0.97
C TYR A 623 3.54 11.35 0.13
N ALA A 624 3.30 10.69 1.25
CA ALA A 624 2.76 11.31 2.44
C ALA A 624 3.75 11.23 3.60
N LYS A 625 3.88 12.32 4.38
CA LYS A 625 4.63 12.37 5.64
C LYS A 625 3.68 12.47 6.81
N VAL A 626 3.94 11.72 7.86
CA VAL A 626 3.15 11.73 9.09
C VAL A 626 4.03 12.11 10.26
N ARG A 627 3.55 13.07 11.06
CA ARG A 627 4.16 13.46 12.34
C ARG A 627 3.14 13.26 13.46
N LEU A 628 3.53 12.49 14.47
CA LEU A 628 2.70 12.15 15.61
C LEU A 628 3.30 12.70 16.90
N SER A 629 2.49 13.45 17.64
CA SER A 629 2.84 13.97 18.97
C SER A 629 1.79 13.55 20.00
N ALA A 630 1.96 13.97 21.25
CA ALA A 630 0.95 13.78 22.28
C ALA A 630 -0.37 14.52 21.99
N ALA A 631 -0.28 15.62 21.24
CA ALA A 631 -1.40 16.54 21.01
C ALA A 631 -2.04 16.43 19.63
N GLU A 632 -1.27 16.07 18.59
CA GLU A 632 -1.74 16.14 17.22
C GLU A 632 -1.11 15.08 16.32
N MET A 633 -1.87 14.71 15.27
CA MET A 633 -1.41 14.04 14.06
C MET A 633 -1.40 15.06 12.93
N ARG A 634 -0.26 15.16 12.25
CA ARG A 634 -0.08 15.98 11.06
C ARG A 634 0.29 15.07 9.91
N THR A 635 -0.54 15.04 8.87
CA THR A 635 -0.30 14.29 7.63
C THR A 635 -0.11 15.28 6.50
N GLU A 636 1.01 15.20 5.80
CA GLU A 636 1.38 16.12 4.72
C GLU A 636 1.48 15.33 3.42
N PHE A 637 0.71 15.72 2.42
CA PHE A 637 0.80 15.21 1.06
C PHE A 637 1.77 16.08 0.26
N VAL A 638 2.79 15.46 -0.31
CA VAL A 638 3.76 16.10 -1.20
C VAL A 638 3.52 15.59 -2.60
N CYS A 639 2.90 16.41 -3.43
CA CYS A 639 2.57 16.07 -4.81
C CYS A 639 3.67 16.57 -5.76
N ILE A 640 4.16 15.64 -6.58
CA ILE A 640 5.12 15.93 -7.67
C ILE A 640 4.41 15.83 -9.03
N PRO A 641 4.95 16.41 -10.10
CA PRO A 641 4.49 16.13 -11.46
C PRO A 641 4.57 14.64 -11.81
N ARG A 642 3.81 14.22 -12.82
CA ARG A 642 3.87 12.83 -13.32
C ARG A 642 5.32 12.38 -13.51
N PRO A 643 5.80 11.33 -12.80
CA PRO A 643 7.22 10.96 -12.76
C PRO A 643 7.59 10.07 -13.96
N ILE A 644 7.33 10.53 -15.18
CA ILE A 644 7.55 9.78 -16.43
C ILE A 644 9.03 9.55 -16.70
N THR A 645 9.85 10.57 -16.42
CA THR A 645 11.30 10.53 -16.63
C THR A 645 12.05 10.82 -15.33
N ARG A 646 13.28 10.32 -15.24
CA ARG A 646 14.13 10.64 -14.09
C ARG A 646 14.52 12.10 -14.11
N SER A 647 14.32 12.78 -12.99
CA SER A 647 14.74 14.16 -12.81
C SER A 647 16.27 14.26 -12.73
N GLU A 648 16.86 15.22 -13.41
CA GLU A 648 18.28 15.57 -13.28
C GLU A 648 18.54 16.45 -12.04
N SER A 649 17.49 17.02 -11.43
CA SER A 649 17.63 17.89 -10.26
C SER A 649 17.98 17.07 -9.00
N PRO A 650 18.94 17.53 -8.18
CA PRO A 650 19.31 16.85 -6.94
C PRO A 650 18.17 16.70 -5.94
N ASP A 651 17.16 17.57 -6.03
CA ASP A 651 15.97 17.59 -5.17
C ASP A 651 14.80 16.75 -5.73
N GLY A 652 15.01 15.97 -6.77
CA GLY A 652 13.96 15.14 -7.40
C GLY A 652 13.04 15.88 -8.37
N GLY A 653 13.24 17.20 -8.57
CA GLY A 653 12.45 18.04 -9.49
C GLY A 653 11.38 18.89 -8.78
N PRO A 654 10.48 19.54 -9.53
CA PRO A 654 9.51 20.47 -8.95
C PRO A 654 8.47 19.78 -8.07
N ILE A 655 7.88 20.53 -7.17
CA ILE A 655 6.66 20.17 -6.43
C ILE A 655 5.47 20.81 -7.16
N ARG A 656 4.38 20.07 -7.29
CA ARG A 656 3.12 20.58 -7.80
C ARG A 656 2.35 21.31 -6.70
N TYR A 657 2.24 20.66 -5.54
CA TYR A 657 1.70 21.26 -4.34
C TYR A 657 2.12 20.51 -3.08
N ARG A 658 1.92 21.14 -1.94
CA ARG A 658 2.04 20.58 -0.60
C ARG A 658 0.82 20.94 0.21
N VAL A 659 0.10 19.90 0.71
CA VAL A 659 -1.10 20.08 1.54
C VAL A 659 -0.89 19.37 2.86
N VAL A 660 -1.26 20.04 3.94
CA VAL A 660 -1.21 19.48 5.29
C VAL A 660 -2.60 19.30 5.87
N HIS A 661 -2.81 18.15 6.48
CA HIS A 661 -3.99 17.79 7.24
C HIS A 661 -3.59 17.62 8.71
N THR A 662 -4.21 18.37 9.60
CA THR A 662 -3.88 18.37 11.03
C THR A 662 -5.11 18.03 11.84
N ALA A 663 -4.97 17.07 12.75
CA ALA A 663 -6.01 16.71 13.72
C ALA A 663 -5.44 16.75 15.14
N SER A 664 -6.09 17.47 16.03
CA SER A 664 -5.81 17.34 17.47
C SER A 664 -6.32 16.00 17.98
N LEU A 665 -5.64 15.44 18.98
CA LEU A 665 -6.12 14.23 19.64
C LEU A 665 -7.47 14.52 20.29
N TRP A 666 -8.50 13.80 19.89
CA TRP A 666 -9.86 13.94 20.42
C TRP A 666 -10.07 13.08 21.67
N LYS A 667 -10.99 13.51 22.52
CA LYS A 667 -11.37 12.75 23.71
C LYS A 667 -12.34 11.63 23.32
N SER A 668 -12.42 10.63 24.19
CA SER A 668 -13.40 9.56 24.04
C SER A 668 -14.83 10.11 23.91
N GLY A 669 -15.51 9.69 22.83
CA GLY A 669 -16.87 10.14 22.51
C GLY A 669 -16.95 11.47 21.72
N GLU A 670 -15.83 12.15 21.53
CA GLU A 670 -15.75 13.31 20.62
C GLU A 670 -15.47 12.84 19.19
N ARG A 671 -15.90 13.64 18.21
CA ARG A 671 -15.58 13.40 16.80
C ARG A 671 -14.20 13.94 16.47
N PRO A 672 -13.38 13.21 15.67
CA PRO A 672 -12.16 13.79 15.12
C PRO A 672 -12.48 14.99 14.23
N GLN A 673 -11.59 15.98 14.21
CA GLN A 673 -11.69 17.14 13.36
C GLN A 673 -10.39 17.31 12.59
N LEU A 674 -10.50 17.37 11.27
CA LEU A 674 -9.37 17.55 10.36
C LEU A 674 -9.36 18.99 9.87
N LYS A 675 -8.18 19.63 9.90
CA LYS A 675 -7.95 20.96 9.31
C LYS A 675 -6.99 20.80 8.15
N THR A 676 -7.40 21.26 6.99
CA THR A 676 -6.61 21.19 5.75
C THR A 676 -6.07 22.58 5.40
N ALA A 677 -4.78 22.65 5.03
CA ALA A 677 -4.14 23.87 4.55
C ALA A 677 -3.16 23.57 3.41
N VAL A 678 -3.20 24.40 2.38
CA VAL A 678 -2.20 24.40 1.30
C VAL A 678 -0.97 25.15 1.80
N LEU A 679 0.18 24.50 1.81
CA LEU A 679 1.45 25.10 2.24
C LEU A 679 2.25 25.64 1.07
N GLU A 680 2.15 25.02 -0.10
CA GLU A 680 2.95 25.34 -1.27
C GLU A 680 2.21 24.90 -2.55
N GLY A 681 2.41 25.65 -3.64
CA GLY A 681 1.95 25.29 -4.97
C GLY A 681 0.47 25.51 -5.23
N ASP A 682 -0.03 24.89 -6.30
CA ASP A 682 -1.42 25.00 -6.74
C ASP A 682 -2.09 23.62 -6.76
N VAL A 683 -3.12 23.49 -5.94
CA VAL A 683 -3.93 22.28 -5.86
C VAL A 683 -4.94 22.15 -7.02
N GLY A 684 -5.20 23.24 -7.77
CA GLY A 684 -6.16 23.24 -8.87
C GLY A 684 -7.54 22.77 -8.40
N LEU A 685 -8.05 21.71 -9.02
CA LEU A 685 -9.32 21.07 -8.65
C LEU A 685 -9.18 19.97 -7.58
N ALA A 686 -7.98 19.74 -7.03
CA ALA A 686 -7.80 18.87 -5.87
C ALA A 686 -8.31 19.61 -4.61
N ILE A 687 -9.36 19.14 -4.00
CA ILE A 687 -10.10 19.84 -2.96
C ILE A 687 -10.73 18.89 -1.95
#